data_ea52ec06e8120523ce3a8bd14a31d0aa
#
_entry.id   ea52ec06e8120523ce3a8bd14a31d0aa
#
_cell.length_a   1.000
_cell.length_b   1.000
_cell.length_c   1.000
_cell.angle_alpha   90.00
_cell.angle_beta   90.00
_cell.angle_gamma   90.00
#
_symmetry.space_group_name_H-M   'P 1'
#
loop_
_entity.id
_entity.type
_entity.pdbx_description
1 polymer ?
#
loop_
_entity_poly.entity_id
_entity_poly.type
_entity_poly.pdbx_seq_one_letter_code
_entity_poly.pdbx_strand_id
1 'polypeptide(L)'
;MSLNQNAKPFQIVEASISDLHAAIQNGSTTCVATVEQYIARCAAYNNPSSLLVTKDGKPIAPPPGTVRAKKAISFPTQTVCAEDLLPDLNQYQGKPLEFGRMDHTASDPQVMQQYGMIVGKPNAGQLNAIATINIRGERSVTCKGDFDLHPSKGPLPAGAPPVCEFFRHFPDALEQAAALDAKYGKHPPLKELPLYGVVFSFKDARSTGGADANYDIDFPAQDHLLIDQLRKKGAIIFAKALMTEYNGRAGDPGGKNHPDQVLPSVLGYQRSSWAGNPSNPYDTTRSASLGSSSGSGVSVGANLVMASLGEETRQSTRGPANHNSVALILPHKAMLGFDGGAIGADIYCDRTGILAKSLDDCALILDALKDPENGYYDPRDPYTTVPRSSVLESYSAHIRVHHQTGSLQGKRIGVIRESMLNPGIKAVEPIIAAASAEIKQVLSQELGATLVESSDPLWTPDADCEQMTIDFKKALARLVPVFMPDILFRLNKAGQPVFPEFAAMVKPTEFAPGKIFGSGSMDPIDYLVELADLRITPPKNLDIATVQDEILANSFRFHIRQYLSRRAHDWKVQGFIERLVDWPSLNARSKYWGDDQRSAFKNWEEITDPRNPLGGRQGVDERIMLRELLRRVDMMVILENKLDVFVRLHSALPPAKIGWPEEPGPINHLRNEITFGPNAGLTEILVPAGYVTQAYDAVYQLSPDRKSYTGKSVEVATPIPAPGLPFSLVFRAEPGKEDLLLEVASSYEKASKRRVSPPNFGPIKG
;
A
#
# COMPACT_ATOMS: atom_id res chain seq x y z
N MET A 1 24.49 14.27 25.78
CA MET A 1 25.19 15.35 25.03
C MET A 1 24.41 16.64 25.16
N SER A 2 25.07 17.76 25.44
CA SER A 2 24.42 19.06 25.43
C SER A 2 24.28 19.54 23.97
N LEU A 3 23.06 19.94 23.56
CA LEU A 3 22.84 20.65 22.31
C LEU A 3 23.63 21.96 22.27
N ASN A 4 24.08 22.35 21.10
CA ASN A 4 24.75 23.63 20.92
C ASN A 4 23.70 24.75 21.08
N GLN A 5 23.73 25.48 22.17
CA GLN A 5 22.77 26.54 22.49
C GLN A 5 22.71 27.68 21.46
N ASN A 6 23.72 27.80 20.61
CA ASN A 6 23.80 28.81 19.56
C ASN A 6 23.33 28.29 18.17
N ALA A 7 23.04 27.00 18.02
CA ALA A 7 22.55 26.45 16.76
C ALA A 7 21.02 26.58 16.66
N LYS A 8 20.52 26.96 15.50
CA LYS A 8 19.10 26.92 15.25
C LYS A 8 18.59 25.49 15.44
N PRO A 9 17.52 25.24 16.22
CA PRO A 9 17.00 23.89 16.45
C PRO A 9 16.67 23.20 15.12
N PHE A 10 17.10 21.95 14.99
CA PHE A 10 16.76 21.12 13.83
C PHE A 10 15.28 20.88 13.76
N GLN A 11 14.71 21.02 12.58
CA GLN A 11 13.29 20.77 12.31
C GLN A 11 13.14 19.51 11.48
N ILE A 12 12.38 18.54 11.98
CA ILE A 12 12.15 17.27 11.29
C ILE A 12 11.17 17.36 10.12
N VAL A 13 10.36 18.44 10.05
CA VAL A 13 9.37 18.63 8.97
C VAL A 13 10.08 18.84 7.65
N GLU A 14 9.81 17.97 6.69
CA GLU A 14 10.43 17.90 5.36
C GLU A 14 11.97 17.67 5.37
N ALA A 15 12.57 17.36 6.50
CA ALA A 15 14.00 17.05 6.56
C ALA A 15 14.31 15.74 5.82
N SER A 16 15.40 15.72 5.08
CA SER A 16 15.99 14.53 4.46
C SER A 16 16.91 13.79 5.43
N ILE A 17 17.34 12.60 5.06
CA ILE A 17 18.36 11.85 5.83
C ILE A 17 19.67 12.64 5.89
N SER A 18 20.05 13.29 4.80
CA SER A 18 21.27 14.13 4.78
C SER A 18 21.16 15.35 5.70
N ASP A 19 19.99 15.99 5.80
CA ASP A 19 19.76 17.09 6.74
C ASP A 19 19.89 16.64 8.18
N LEU A 20 19.33 15.45 8.51
CA LEU A 20 19.47 14.85 9.83
C LEU A 20 20.94 14.60 10.18
N HIS A 21 21.69 13.97 9.27
CA HIS A 21 23.11 13.68 9.49
C HIS A 21 23.92 14.96 9.68
N ALA A 22 23.71 15.99 8.85
CA ALA A 22 24.34 17.29 8.99
C ALA A 22 23.99 17.95 10.34
N ALA A 23 22.72 17.87 10.77
CA ALA A 23 22.28 18.43 12.04
C ALA A 23 22.90 17.69 13.26
N ILE A 24 23.06 16.39 13.20
CA ILE A 24 23.75 15.62 14.24
C ILE A 24 25.22 15.98 14.28
N GLN A 25 25.89 16.02 13.15
CA GLN A 25 27.35 16.35 13.07
C GLN A 25 27.66 17.77 13.56
N ASN A 26 26.82 18.74 13.27
CA ASN A 26 27.00 20.11 13.75
C ASN A 26 26.44 20.34 15.17
N GLY A 27 25.74 19.35 15.75
CA GLY A 27 25.20 19.41 17.12
C GLY A 27 23.90 20.16 17.27
N SER A 28 23.18 20.43 16.19
CA SER A 28 21.84 21.04 16.21
C SER A 28 20.75 20.06 16.70
N THR A 29 21.04 18.75 16.65
CA THR A 29 20.18 17.69 17.19
C THR A 29 20.99 16.49 17.67
N THR A 30 20.29 15.52 18.28
CA THR A 30 20.80 14.18 18.61
C THR A 30 19.77 13.15 18.16
N CYS A 31 20.11 11.86 18.20
CA CYS A 31 19.13 10.80 17.92
C CYS A 31 17.96 10.88 18.91
N VAL A 32 18.24 11.07 20.21
CA VAL A 32 17.19 11.20 21.24
C VAL A 32 16.29 12.40 20.94
N ALA A 33 16.86 13.59 20.72
CA ALA A 33 16.07 14.79 20.43
C ALA A 33 15.22 14.65 19.15
N THR A 34 15.72 13.92 18.17
CA THR A 34 14.97 13.62 16.94
C THR A 34 13.77 12.71 17.22
N VAL A 35 13.95 11.64 18.00
CA VAL A 35 12.85 10.74 18.40
C VAL A 35 11.80 11.48 19.23
N GLU A 36 12.23 12.34 20.18
CA GLU A 36 11.32 13.16 20.98
C GLU A 36 10.42 14.08 20.12
N GLN A 37 10.97 14.68 19.06
CA GLN A 37 10.19 15.47 18.12
C GLN A 37 9.13 14.62 17.39
N TYR A 38 9.46 13.39 16.98
CA TYR A 38 8.50 12.48 16.38
C TYR A 38 7.43 12.00 17.36
N ILE A 39 7.79 11.74 18.62
CA ILE A 39 6.81 11.43 19.69
C ILE A 39 5.83 12.59 19.85
N ALA A 40 6.32 13.81 19.94
CA ALA A 40 5.49 15.01 20.07
C ALA A 40 4.54 15.18 18.88
N ARG A 41 5.03 14.93 17.65
CA ARG A 41 4.17 14.98 16.46
C ARG A 41 3.10 13.89 16.45
N CYS A 42 3.46 12.67 16.83
CA CYS A 42 2.46 11.59 16.96
C CYS A 42 1.42 11.92 18.03
N ALA A 43 1.81 12.49 19.17
CA ALA A 43 0.88 12.94 20.19
C ALA A 43 -0.06 14.04 19.68
N ALA A 44 0.44 14.95 18.85
CA ALA A 44 -0.37 16.05 18.30
C ALA A 44 -1.30 15.61 17.16
N TYR A 45 -0.85 14.70 16.26
CA TYR A 45 -1.50 14.50 14.98
C TYR A 45 -2.01 13.06 14.71
N ASN A 46 -1.62 12.08 15.53
CA ASN A 46 -1.95 10.67 15.28
C ASN A 46 -3.19 10.16 16.03
N ASN A 47 -4.11 11.04 16.42
CA ASN A 47 -5.37 10.62 17.05
C ASN A 47 -6.39 10.14 16.01
N PRO A 48 -7.48 9.45 16.42
CA PRO A 48 -8.57 9.09 15.53
C PRO A 48 -9.13 10.26 14.74
N SER A 49 -9.53 9.99 13.53
CA SER A 49 -9.75 11.02 12.53
C SER A 49 -11.03 11.85 12.70
N SER A 50 -12.06 11.35 13.38
CA SER A 50 -13.33 12.07 13.37
C SER A 50 -14.33 11.59 14.42
N LEU A 51 -15.38 12.37 14.62
CA LEU A 51 -16.48 12.07 15.53
C LEU A 51 -17.81 12.40 14.84
N LEU A 52 -18.76 11.48 14.90
CA LEU A 52 -20.14 11.73 14.50
C LEU A 52 -20.88 12.55 15.56
N VAL A 53 -21.73 13.43 15.10
CA VAL A 53 -22.66 14.18 15.95
C VAL A 53 -24.08 14.07 15.43
N THR A 54 -25.03 14.31 16.30
CA THR A 54 -26.44 14.50 15.95
C THR A 54 -26.64 15.82 15.24
N LYS A 55 -27.80 16.00 14.61
CA LYS A 55 -28.15 17.22 13.88
C LYS A 55 -28.02 18.52 14.71
N ASP A 56 -28.25 18.45 15.99
CA ASP A 56 -28.10 19.57 16.93
C ASP A 56 -26.65 19.75 17.43
N GLY A 57 -25.69 19.04 16.83
CA GLY A 57 -24.27 19.19 17.11
C GLY A 57 -23.79 18.47 18.37
N LYS A 58 -24.60 17.62 18.99
CA LYS A 58 -24.21 16.85 20.16
C LYS A 58 -23.42 15.61 19.72
N PRO A 59 -22.28 15.33 20.35
CA PRO A 59 -21.55 14.10 20.10
C PRO A 59 -22.44 12.89 20.31
N ILE A 60 -22.44 11.96 19.37
CA ILE A 60 -23.01 10.64 19.59
C ILE A 60 -22.10 9.96 20.61
N ALA A 61 -22.66 9.66 21.78
CA ALA A 61 -21.90 9.09 22.87
C ALA A 61 -21.17 7.82 22.41
N PRO A 62 -19.86 7.70 22.65
CA PRO A 62 -19.17 6.47 22.37
C PRO A 62 -19.78 5.34 23.19
N PRO A 63 -19.87 4.14 22.64
CA PRO A 63 -20.23 2.98 23.43
C PRO A 63 -19.24 2.83 24.59
N PRO A 64 -19.67 2.30 25.74
CA PRO A 64 -18.80 2.08 26.86
C PRO A 64 -17.65 1.17 26.43
N GLY A 65 -16.43 1.56 26.74
CA GLY A 65 -15.26 0.78 26.38
C GLY A 65 -14.04 1.64 26.16
N THR A 66 -13.01 0.98 25.68
CA THR A 66 -11.72 1.60 25.42
C THR A 66 -11.27 1.27 24.00
N VAL A 67 -10.54 2.17 23.41
CA VAL A 67 -9.85 1.94 22.13
C VAL A 67 -8.38 1.86 22.36
N ARG A 68 -7.67 1.16 21.46
CA ARG A 68 -6.23 0.96 21.53
C ARG A 68 -5.78 0.69 22.97
N ALA A 69 -5.19 -0.37 23.24
CA ALA A 69 -4.70 -0.67 24.58
C ALA A 69 -5.70 -0.36 25.72
N LYS A 70 -7.00 -0.45 25.46
CA LYS A 70 -8.06 -0.19 26.45
C LYS A 70 -8.06 1.26 27.01
N LYS A 71 -7.53 2.21 26.29
CA LYS A 71 -7.60 3.63 26.63
C LYS A 71 -8.85 4.28 26.05
N ALA A 72 -9.46 5.20 26.78
CA ALA A 72 -10.54 6.01 26.26
C ALA A 72 -10.04 6.88 25.08
N ILE A 73 -10.87 7.05 24.08
CA ILE A 73 -10.60 8.01 23.01
C ILE A 73 -11.06 9.40 23.48
N SER A 74 -10.16 10.35 23.30
CA SER A 74 -10.52 11.77 23.31
C SER A 74 -10.59 12.24 21.86
N PHE A 75 -11.76 12.62 21.40
CA PHE A 75 -11.93 13.21 20.07
C PHE A 75 -11.75 14.72 20.19
N PRO A 76 -10.71 15.27 19.57
CA PRO A 76 -10.57 16.69 19.59
C PRO A 76 -11.49 17.29 18.53
N THR A 77 -12.37 18.13 18.84
CA THR A 77 -12.52 19.40 18.27
C THR A 77 -13.50 19.65 17.15
N GLN A 78 -13.52 19.01 16.02
CA GLN A 78 -14.54 19.30 15.02
C GLN A 78 -15.33 18.05 14.65
N THR A 79 -16.61 18.20 14.83
CA THR A 79 -17.59 17.18 14.54
C THR A 79 -18.30 17.52 13.24
N VAL A 80 -18.83 16.52 12.57
CA VAL A 80 -19.65 16.66 11.38
C VAL A 80 -21.00 16.03 11.64
N CYS A 81 -22.05 16.72 11.25
CA CYS A 81 -23.40 16.19 11.34
C CYS A 81 -23.54 14.98 10.41
N ALA A 82 -24.05 13.89 10.94
CA ALA A 82 -24.20 12.67 10.14
C ALA A 82 -25.20 12.84 8.99
N GLU A 83 -26.22 13.66 9.17
CA GLU A 83 -27.20 13.97 8.13
C GLU A 83 -26.62 14.80 6.99
N ASP A 84 -25.56 15.57 7.21
CA ASP A 84 -24.87 16.30 6.16
C ASP A 84 -24.12 15.37 5.20
N LEU A 85 -23.74 14.20 5.70
CA LEU A 85 -23.07 13.14 4.91
C LEU A 85 -24.07 12.24 4.21
N LEU A 86 -25.11 11.89 4.93
CA LEU A 86 -26.19 10.99 4.49
C LEU A 86 -27.51 11.69 4.80
N PRO A 87 -27.99 12.57 3.89
CA PRO A 87 -29.17 13.42 4.12
C PRO A 87 -30.44 12.66 4.55
N ASP A 88 -30.55 11.41 4.09
CA ASP A 88 -31.70 10.57 4.39
C ASP A 88 -31.50 9.63 5.60
N LEU A 89 -30.47 9.89 6.40
CA LEU A 89 -30.10 9.02 7.53
C LEU A 89 -31.28 8.81 8.50
N ASN A 90 -32.05 9.86 8.79
CA ASN A 90 -33.23 9.80 9.65
C ASN A 90 -34.41 9.00 9.07
N GLN A 91 -34.37 8.70 7.78
CA GLN A 91 -35.37 7.89 7.06
C GLN A 91 -34.96 6.43 6.92
N TYR A 92 -33.74 6.11 7.29
CA TYR A 92 -33.19 4.77 7.21
C TYR A 92 -33.92 3.82 8.17
N GLN A 93 -34.41 2.70 7.66
CA GLN A 93 -35.16 1.69 8.42
C GLN A 93 -34.44 0.34 8.52
N GLY A 94 -33.20 0.26 8.09
CA GLY A 94 -32.39 -0.94 8.19
C GLY A 94 -31.77 -1.13 9.58
N LYS A 95 -30.74 -1.98 9.67
CA LYS A 95 -29.94 -2.10 10.88
C LYS A 95 -29.32 -0.74 11.22
N PRO A 96 -29.10 -0.42 12.51
CA PRO A 96 -28.43 0.83 12.89
C PRO A 96 -27.13 1.02 12.12
N LEU A 97 -26.94 2.23 11.59
CA LEU A 97 -25.69 2.61 10.92
C LEU A 97 -24.64 2.90 12.00
N GLU A 98 -23.55 2.17 11.98
CA GLU A 98 -22.48 2.28 12.95
C GLU A 98 -21.25 2.95 12.34
N PHE A 99 -21.39 4.20 11.98
CA PHE A 99 -20.31 4.98 11.38
C PHE A 99 -19.14 5.16 12.34
N GLY A 100 -17.97 4.81 11.89
CA GLY A 100 -16.75 5.06 12.63
C GLY A 100 -16.64 4.31 13.95
N ARG A 101 -17.51 3.37 14.20
CA ARG A 101 -17.47 2.53 15.38
C ARG A 101 -16.75 1.23 15.07
N MET A 102 -15.83 0.87 15.93
CA MET A 102 -15.19 -0.43 15.95
C MET A 102 -15.52 -1.10 17.26
N ASP A 103 -16.43 -2.04 17.19
CA ASP A 103 -16.68 -2.96 18.29
C ASP A 103 -15.76 -4.15 18.12
N HIS A 104 -15.27 -4.62 19.25
CA HIS A 104 -14.78 -5.94 19.21
C HIS A 104 -15.97 -6.88 19.08
N THR A 105 -15.73 -8.00 18.45
CA THR A 105 -16.72 -9.06 18.30
C THR A 105 -17.22 -9.60 19.64
N ALA A 106 -18.22 -10.44 19.61
CA ALA A 106 -18.70 -11.16 20.78
C ALA A 106 -17.60 -11.91 21.56
N SER A 107 -16.44 -12.14 20.94
CA SER A 107 -15.30 -12.79 21.60
C SER A 107 -14.58 -11.92 22.64
N ASP A 108 -14.70 -10.60 22.60
CA ASP A 108 -14.16 -9.71 23.63
C ASP A 108 -14.95 -8.40 23.74
N PRO A 109 -16.08 -8.39 24.45
CA PRO A 109 -16.94 -7.22 24.64
C PRO A 109 -16.26 -6.05 25.35
N GLN A 110 -15.06 -6.23 25.85
CA GLN A 110 -14.31 -5.15 26.50
C GLN A 110 -13.42 -4.35 25.56
N VAL A 111 -13.22 -4.82 24.33
CA VAL A 111 -12.45 -4.12 23.32
C VAL A 111 -13.40 -3.44 22.32
N MET A 112 -13.73 -2.23 22.60
CA MET A 112 -14.53 -1.40 21.72
C MET A 112 -13.67 -0.26 21.20
N GLN A 113 -13.70 -0.06 19.90
CA GLN A 113 -13.09 1.12 19.28
C GLN A 113 -14.16 1.97 18.64
N GLN A 114 -14.06 3.25 18.91
CA GLN A 114 -14.86 4.24 18.25
C GLN A 114 -13.97 5.36 17.71
N TYR A 115 -14.25 5.76 16.50
CA TYR A 115 -13.65 6.91 15.87
C TYR A 115 -14.68 7.56 14.96
N GLY A 116 -14.47 8.79 14.67
CA GLY A 116 -15.37 9.48 13.80
C GLY A 116 -15.11 9.14 12.33
N MET A 117 -15.91 9.69 11.45
CA MET A 117 -15.82 9.48 10.02
C MET A 117 -15.14 10.62 9.31
N ILE A 118 -15.35 11.83 9.76
CA ILE A 118 -14.89 13.05 9.09
C ILE A 118 -14.20 13.94 10.07
N VAL A 119 -13.08 14.42 9.63
CA VAL A 119 -12.34 15.43 10.35
C VAL A 119 -12.70 16.77 9.79
N GLY A 120 -13.16 17.61 10.66
CA GLY A 120 -13.54 18.91 10.21
C GLY A 120 -12.44 19.95 10.37
N LYS A 121 -11.52 19.77 11.32
CA LYS A 121 -10.62 20.83 11.71
C LYS A 121 -9.16 20.46 11.46
N PRO A 122 -8.45 21.28 10.69
CA PRO A 122 -7.01 21.11 10.52
C PRO A 122 -6.27 21.06 11.87
N ASN A 123 -5.23 20.27 11.94
CA ASN A 123 -4.36 20.12 13.11
C ASN A 123 -5.05 19.62 14.39
N ALA A 124 -6.12 18.88 14.24
CA ALA A 124 -6.89 18.37 15.38
C ALA A 124 -6.56 16.92 15.74
N GLY A 125 -5.37 16.45 15.42
CA GLY A 125 -4.93 15.11 15.81
C GLY A 125 -5.67 13.99 15.10
N GLN A 126 -5.68 14.00 13.78
CA GLN A 126 -6.67 13.25 13.02
C GLN A 126 -6.12 12.26 12.02
N LEU A 127 -4.81 12.06 11.99
CA LEU A 127 -4.21 11.25 10.92
C LEU A 127 -4.38 9.76 11.11
N ASN A 128 -4.39 9.31 12.36
CA ASN A 128 -4.59 7.89 12.69
C ASN A 128 -3.68 6.94 11.89
N ALA A 129 -2.43 7.35 11.68
CA ALA A 129 -1.49 6.66 10.80
C ALA A 129 -0.67 5.58 11.52
N ILE A 130 -0.44 5.76 12.81
CA ILE A 130 0.41 4.91 13.63
C ILE A 130 -0.46 4.06 14.56
N ALA A 131 -0.31 2.74 14.45
CA ALA A 131 -1.01 1.79 15.31
C ALA A 131 -0.42 1.78 16.73
N THR A 132 0.90 1.63 16.83
CA THR A 132 1.64 1.66 18.10
C THR A 132 2.95 2.40 17.93
N ILE A 133 3.34 3.13 18.98
CA ILE A 133 4.68 3.75 19.08
C ILE A 133 5.54 2.86 19.98
N ASN A 134 6.76 2.60 19.56
CA ASN A 134 7.72 1.79 20.31
C ASN A 134 8.32 2.57 21.47
N ILE A 135 7.48 2.91 22.43
CA ILE A 135 7.86 3.57 23.69
C ILE A 135 7.38 2.71 24.84
N ARG A 136 8.21 2.54 25.88
CA ARG A 136 7.91 1.70 27.02
C ARG A 136 6.58 2.05 27.66
N GLY A 137 5.84 1.00 28.00
CA GLY A 137 4.52 1.08 28.59
C GLY A 137 3.38 1.43 27.62
N GLU A 138 3.69 1.84 26.38
CA GLU A 138 2.70 2.23 25.36
C GLU A 138 2.67 1.31 24.15
N ARG A 139 3.67 0.46 23.96
CA ARG A 139 3.90 -0.35 22.76
C ARG A 139 3.19 -1.72 22.77
N SER A 140 2.50 -2.08 23.86
CA SER A 140 1.76 -3.34 24.02
C SER A 140 0.46 -3.13 24.78
N VAL A 141 -0.60 -3.86 24.43
CA VAL A 141 -1.86 -3.91 25.19
C VAL A 141 -1.77 -4.89 26.37
N THR A 142 -0.91 -5.89 26.27
CA THR A 142 -0.69 -6.90 27.31
C THR A 142 0.42 -6.45 28.26
N CYS A 143 1.58 -6.08 27.72
CA CYS A 143 2.74 -5.64 28.49
C CYS A 143 2.80 -4.11 28.55
N LYS A 144 1.81 -3.48 29.17
CA LYS A 144 1.70 -2.02 29.22
C LYS A 144 2.04 -1.45 30.60
N GLY A 145 2.31 -0.15 30.65
CA GLY A 145 2.66 0.54 31.90
C GLY A 145 3.84 -0.14 32.58
N ASP A 146 3.68 -0.44 33.85
CA ASP A 146 4.72 -1.03 34.67
C ASP A 146 5.14 -2.45 34.27
N PHE A 147 4.33 -3.14 33.46
CA PHE A 147 4.69 -4.44 32.90
C PHE A 147 5.78 -4.36 31.83
N ASP A 148 6.06 -3.16 31.30
CA ASP A 148 7.11 -2.89 30.32
C ASP A 148 8.22 -1.98 30.87
N LEU A 149 8.42 -1.90 32.16
CA LEU A 149 9.57 -1.17 32.72
C LEU A 149 10.89 -1.84 32.30
N HIS A 150 11.92 -1.02 32.10
CA HIS A 150 13.24 -1.54 31.81
C HIS A 150 13.69 -2.55 32.90
N PRO A 151 14.30 -3.69 32.55
CA PRO A 151 14.69 -4.72 33.52
C PRO A 151 15.52 -4.21 34.72
N SER A 152 16.36 -3.18 34.50
CA SER A 152 17.14 -2.57 35.57
C SER A 152 16.32 -1.84 36.64
N LYS A 153 15.02 -1.62 36.39
CA LYS A 153 14.10 -0.98 37.35
C LYS A 153 13.48 -1.96 38.35
N GLY A 154 13.79 -3.24 38.22
CA GLY A 154 13.35 -4.28 39.14
C GLY A 154 12.68 -5.48 38.46
N PRO A 155 12.22 -6.43 39.27
CA PRO A 155 11.55 -7.63 38.79
C PRO A 155 10.22 -7.30 38.11
N LEU A 156 9.71 -8.23 37.32
CA LEU A 156 8.39 -8.10 36.71
C LEU A 156 7.30 -7.95 37.81
N PRO A 157 6.42 -6.93 37.71
CA PRO A 157 5.37 -6.75 38.72
C PRO A 157 4.44 -7.96 38.86
N ALA A 158 3.92 -8.17 40.06
CA ALA A 158 2.95 -9.24 40.33
C ALA A 158 1.72 -9.09 39.41
N GLY A 159 1.25 -10.21 38.87
CA GLY A 159 0.11 -10.24 37.95
C GLY A 159 0.44 -9.94 36.49
N ALA A 160 1.67 -9.59 36.16
CA ALA A 160 2.08 -9.43 34.78
C ALA A 160 2.14 -10.81 34.06
N PRO A 161 1.69 -10.88 32.80
CA PRO A 161 1.85 -12.09 32.00
C PRO A 161 3.33 -12.47 31.87
N PRO A 162 3.70 -13.77 31.93
CA PRO A 162 5.10 -14.20 31.86
C PRO A 162 5.82 -13.74 30.58
N VAL A 163 5.11 -13.59 29.46
CA VAL A 163 5.66 -13.08 28.20
C VAL A 163 6.28 -11.68 28.35
N CYS A 164 5.79 -10.88 29.30
CA CYS A 164 6.30 -9.53 29.54
C CYS A 164 7.74 -9.54 30.09
N GLU A 165 8.18 -10.62 30.73
CA GLU A 165 9.60 -10.74 31.13
C GLU A 165 10.53 -10.78 29.91
N PHE A 166 10.13 -11.49 28.87
CA PHE A 166 10.86 -11.49 27.59
C PHE A 166 10.73 -10.14 26.86
N PHE A 167 9.49 -9.64 26.75
CA PHE A 167 9.14 -8.43 26.01
C PHE A 167 9.93 -7.19 26.50
N ARG A 168 10.06 -7.00 27.81
CA ARG A 168 10.72 -5.83 28.40
C ARG A 168 12.23 -5.75 28.14
N HIS A 169 12.87 -6.84 27.66
CA HIS A 169 14.28 -6.81 27.27
C HIS A 169 14.53 -6.13 25.91
N PHE A 170 13.51 -5.97 25.07
CA PHE A 170 13.66 -5.24 23.81
C PHE A 170 13.75 -3.72 24.09
N PRO A 171 14.77 -3.02 23.56
CA PRO A 171 14.89 -1.59 23.75
C PRO A 171 13.77 -0.85 23.02
N ASP A 172 13.22 0.19 23.62
CA ASP A 172 12.32 1.10 22.96
C ASP A 172 13.06 2.09 22.05
N ALA A 173 12.35 2.97 21.35
CA ALA A 173 12.95 3.90 20.40
C ALA A 173 13.87 4.93 21.08
N LEU A 174 13.55 5.38 22.28
CA LEU A 174 14.40 6.31 23.05
C LEU A 174 15.67 5.63 23.54
N GLU A 175 15.57 4.38 23.99
CA GLU A 175 16.73 3.60 24.40
C GLU A 175 17.66 3.28 23.22
N GLN A 176 17.08 2.95 22.04
CA GLN A 176 17.86 2.79 20.80
C GLN A 176 18.61 4.10 20.44
N ALA A 177 17.89 5.23 20.47
CA ALA A 177 18.48 6.54 20.20
C ALA A 177 19.58 6.90 21.18
N ALA A 178 19.34 6.70 22.49
CA ALA A 178 20.32 6.98 23.54
C ALA A 178 21.59 6.11 23.41
N ALA A 179 21.42 4.84 23.02
CA ALA A 179 22.55 3.95 22.77
C ALA A 179 23.41 4.42 21.57
N LEU A 180 22.78 4.88 20.51
CA LEU A 180 23.47 5.46 19.35
C LEU A 180 24.19 6.73 19.71
N ASP A 181 23.55 7.68 20.43
CA ASP A 181 24.13 8.93 20.88
C ASP A 181 25.32 8.68 21.84
N ALA A 182 25.20 7.72 22.74
CA ALA A 182 26.29 7.36 23.68
C ALA A 182 27.51 6.77 22.96
N LYS A 183 27.27 5.96 21.93
CA LYS A 183 28.33 5.24 21.23
C LYS A 183 29.08 6.11 20.21
N TYR A 184 28.37 6.91 19.43
CA TYR A 184 28.89 7.59 18.25
C TYR A 184 28.81 9.13 18.36
N GLY A 185 27.80 9.64 19.03
CA GLY A 185 27.57 11.07 19.21
C GLY A 185 27.46 11.83 17.89
N LYS A 186 28.30 12.88 17.76
CA LYS A 186 28.38 13.76 16.59
C LYS A 186 29.20 13.18 15.42
N HIS A 187 29.85 12.06 15.62
CA HIS A 187 30.81 11.50 14.67
C HIS A 187 30.45 10.06 14.29
N PRO A 188 29.21 9.81 13.84
CA PRO A 188 28.83 8.46 13.41
C PRO A 188 29.63 8.05 12.16
N PRO A 189 30.00 6.79 12.04
CA PRO A 189 30.61 6.24 10.83
C PRO A 189 29.52 6.05 9.76
N LEU A 190 29.15 7.11 9.05
CA LEU A 190 28.02 7.10 8.11
C LEU A 190 28.17 6.14 6.92
N LYS A 191 29.42 5.71 6.63
CA LYS A 191 29.66 4.68 5.60
C LYS A 191 29.13 3.32 6.04
N GLU A 192 29.32 2.97 7.30
CA GLU A 192 28.87 1.70 7.91
C GLU A 192 27.44 1.81 8.43
N LEU A 193 27.07 3.01 8.89
CA LEU A 193 25.76 3.34 9.47
C LEU A 193 25.02 4.41 8.65
N PRO A 194 24.69 4.15 7.37
CA PRO A 194 24.09 5.15 6.49
C PRO A 194 22.70 5.61 6.94
N LEU A 195 22.06 4.90 7.87
CA LEU A 195 20.76 5.22 8.43
C LEU A 195 20.83 5.67 9.90
N TYR A 196 22.00 6.17 10.34
CA TYR A 196 22.23 6.63 11.71
C TYR A 196 21.17 7.65 12.16
N GLY A 197 20.41 7.31 13.19
CA GLY A 197 19.36 8.16 13.75
C GLY A 197 18.08 8.29 12.90
N VAL A 198 18.00 7.62 11.76
CA VAL A 198 16.81 7.66 10.89
C VAL A 198 15.65 6.92 11.54
N VAL A 199 14.53 7.60 11.68
CA VAL A 199 13.33 7.10 12.40
C VAL A 199 12.37 6.46 11.42
N PHE A 200 12.04 5.18 11.64
CA PHE A 200 11.20 4.37 10.76
C PHE A 200 9.87 3.95 11.37
N SER A 201 8.83 3.93 10.54
CA SER A 201 7.65 3.12 10.77
C SER A 201 7.63 1.90 9.83
N PHE A 202 6.84 0.91 10.19
CA PHE A 202 6.67 -0.32 9.42
C PHE A 202 5.21 -0.67 9.33
N LYS A 203 4.77 -1.13 8.17
CA LYS A 203 3.44 -1.72 8.02
C LYS A 203 3.24 -2.82 9.06
N ASP A 204 2.11 -2.82 9.74
CA ASP A 204 1.85 -3.66 10.91
C ASP A 204 1.96 -5.19 10.66
N ALA A 205 1.88 -5.64 9.41
CA ALA A 205 2.11 -7.04 9.03
C ALA A 205 3.56 -7.54 9.26
N ARG A 206 4.50 -6.64 9.61
CA ARG A 206 5.91 -7.00 9.81
C ARG A 206 6.20 -7.25 11.27
N SER A 207 6.81 -8.41 11.52
CA SER A 207 7.29 -8.75 12.86
C SER A 207 8.39 -7.79 13.31
N THR A 208 8.19 -7.17 14.47
CA THR A 208 9.22 -6.48 15.21
C THR A 208 9.34 -7.14 16.56
N GLY A 209 10.53 -7.63 16.91
CA GLY A 209 10.77 -8.20 18.22
C GLY A 209 10.32 -7.24 19.32
N GLY A 210 9.38 -7.67 20.13
CA GLY A 210 8.83 -6.86 21.21
C GLY A 210 7.78 -5.82 20.81
N ALA A 211 7.16 -5.90 19.63
CA ALA A 211 6.01 -5.06 19.29
C ALA A 211 4.76 -5.89 18.99
N ASP A 212 3.60 -5.34 19.35
CA ASP A 212 2.33 -6.04 19.23
C ASP A 212 1.83 -6.21 17.80
N ALA A 213 1.14 -7.31 17.56
CA ALA A 213 0.30 -7.51 16.39
C ALA A 213 -1.05 -8.10 16.83
N ASN A 214 -2.12 -7.82 16.09
CA ASN A 214 -3.45 -8.38 16.34
C ASN A 214 -3.90 -8.30 17.82
N TYR A 215 -3.80 -7.14 18.44
CA TYR A 215 -4.12 -6.96 19.86
C TYR A 215 -3.37 -7.89 20.81
N ASP A 216 -2.07 -8.02 20.65
CA ASP A 216 -1.23 -8.91 21.45
C ASP A 216 -1.57 -10.40 21.33
N ILE A 217 -2.23 -10.80 20.27
CA ILE A 217 -2.46 -12.22 20.03
C ILE A 217 -1.21 -12.85 19.39
N ASP A 218 -0.45 -12.03 18.70
CA ASP A 218 0.74 -12.40 17.98
C ASP A 218 1.95 -11.59 18.48
N PHE A 219 2.81 -12.21 19.29
CA PHE A 219 4.07 -11.65 19.77
C PHE A 219 5.23 -12.23 18.98
N PRO A 220 5.85 -11.49 18.08
CA PRO A 220 7.06 -11.95 17.43
C PRO A 220 8.23 -12.04 18.40
N ALA A 221 8.92 -13.16 18.42
CA ALA A 221 10.12 -13.36 19.25
C ALA A 221 11.37 -12.73 18.62
N GLN A 222 11.34 -12.45 17.32
CA GLN A 222 12.45 -11.91 16.55
C GLN A 222 11.99 -10.82 15.60
N ASP A 223 12.91 -9.94 15.24
CA ASP A 223 12.69 -8.96 14.19
C ASP A 223 12.57 -9.66 12.82
N HIS A 224 11.78 -9.07 11.95
CA HIS A 224 11.81 -9.35 10.51
C HIS A 224 13.22 -9.05 9.97
N LEU A 225 13.69 -9.83 9.00
CA LEU A 225 15.01 -9.69 8.40
C LEU A 225 15.39 -8.23 8.09
N LEU A 226 14.49 -7.48 7.44
CA LEU A 226 14.76 -6.09 7.07
C LEU A 226 14.83 -5.15 8.28
N ILE A 227 14.11 -5.44 9.35
CA ILE A 227 14.16 -4.64 10.58
C ILE A 227 15.49 -4.85 11.29
N ASP A 228 15.97 -6.09 11.36
CA ASP A 228 17.29 -6.40 11.89
C ASP A 228 18.41 -5.71 11.06
N GLN A 229 18.29 -5.76 9.73
CA GLN A 229 19.22 -5.07 8.84
C GLN A 229 19.21 -3.54 9.06
N LEU A 230 18.04 -2.92 9.18
CA LEU A 230 17.93 -1.50 9.46
C LEU A 230 18.58 -1.12 10.79
N ARG A 231 18.37 -1.89 11.87
CA ARG A 231 19.03 -1.66 13.15
C ARG A 231 20.55 -1.73 13.01
N LYS A 232 21.08 -2.71 12.29
CA LYS A 232 22.51 -2.85 12.00
C LYS A 232 23.09 -1.67 11.21
N LYS A 233 22.25 -0.95 10.48
CA LYS A 233 22.61 0.26 9.73
C LYS A 233 22.35 1.58 10.48
N GLY A 234 22.00 1.51 11.77
CA GLY A 234 21.82 2.67 12.64
C GLY A 234 20.41 3.28 12.66
N ALA A 235 19.45 2.63 12.03
CA ALA A 235 18.06 3.10 12.06
C ALA A 235 17.40 2.87 13.43
N ILE A 236 16.43 3.72 13.75
CA ILE A 236 15.61 3.65 14.96
C ILE A 236 14.23 3.08 14.57
N ILE A 237 13.87 1.97 15.21
CA ILE A 237 12.59 1.30 15.02
C ILE A 237 11.57 1.97 15.93
N PHE A 238 10.75 2.84 15.35
CA PHE A 238 9.92 3.76 16.11
C PHE A 238 8.46 3.35 16.22
N ALA A 239 7.84 2.88 15.13
CA ALA A 239 6.40 2.69 15.16
C ALA A 239 5.91 1.60 14.21
N LYS A 240 4.75 1.03 14.52
CA LYS A 240 3.94 0.26 13.59
C LYS A 240 2.91 1.15 12.90
N ALA A 241 2.97 1.21 11.59
CA ALA A 241 2.04 1.96 10.77
C ALA A 241 0.75 1.17 10.57
N LEU A 242 -0.38 1.86 10.68
CA LEU A 242 -1.68 1.26 10.50
C LEU A 242 -1.84 0.69 9.08
N MET A 243 -2.37 -0.50 8.98
CA MET A 243 -2.70 -1.14 7.72
C MET A 243 -4.18 -1.51 7.67
N THR A 244 -4.67 -1.79 6.47
CA THR A 244 -6.00 -2.40 6.34
C THR A 244 -5.96 -3.84 6.83
N GLU A 245 -7.07 -4.29 7.39
CA GLU A 245 -7.15 -5.64 7.95
C GLU A 245 -6.73 -6.67 6.91
N TYR A 246 -5.74 -7.48 7.24
CA TYR A 246 -5.16 -8.51 6.37
C TYR A 246 -5.03 -8.10 4.89
N ASN A 247 -4.43 -6.94 4.63
CA ASN A 247 -4.17 -6.37 3.30
C ASN A 247 -5.43 -6.04 2.47
N GLY A 248 -6.51 -5.66 3.13
CA GLY A 248 -7.70 -5.10 2.47
C GLY A 248 -8.76 -6.12 2.06
N ARG A 249 -8.55 -7.41 2.31
CA ARG A 249 -9.59 -8.40 2.05
C ARG A 249 -10.75 -8.34 3.04
N ALA A 250 -10.52 -7.77 4.21
CA ALA A 250 -11.57 -7.54 5.21
C ALA A 250 -12.33 -6.23 5.03
N GLY A 251 -11.86 -5.38 4.15
CA GLY A 251 -12.61 -4.20 3.76
C GLY A 251 -13.77 -4.51 2.82
N ASP A 252 -13.82 -5.72 2.27
CA ASP A 252 -14.97 -6.24 1.56
C ASP A 252 -15.76 -7.15 2.52
N PRO A 253 -16.63 -6.60 3.37
CA PRO A 253 -17.42 -7.39 4.30
C PRO A 253 -18.32 -8.31 3.50
N GLY A 254 -17.88 -9.55 3.45
CA GLY A 254 -18.63 -10.61 2.80
C GLY A 254 -18.90 -10.31 1.37
N GLY A 255 -17.88 -10.07 0.54
CA GLY A 255 -18.00 -9.99 -0.90
C GLY A 255 -19.44 -9.88 -1.40
N LYS A 256 -19.73 -9.39 -2.49
CA LYS A 256 -21.07 -9.09 -3.08
C LYS A 256 -22.20 -10.13 -2.86
N ASN A 257 -22.00 -11.15 -2.05
CA ASN A 257 -22.88 -12.31 -1.89
C ASN A 257 -23.21 -12.66 -0.42
N HIS A 258 -22.88 -11.82 0.58
CA HIS A 258 -23.32 -12.15 1.94
C HIS A 258 -24.82 -11.87 2.07
N PRO A 259 -25.67 -12.86 2.43
CA PRO A 259 -27.13 -12.70 2.47
C PRO A 259 -27.61 -11.67 3.50
N ASP A 260 -26.79 -11.33 4.49
CA ASP A 260 -27.08 -10.32 5.52
C ASP A 260 -26.50 -8.95 5.20
N GLN A 261 -25.91 -8.75 4.05
CA GLN A 261 -25.38 -7.46 3.64
C GLN A 261 -26.52 -6.50 3.27
N VAL A 262 -27.05 -5.85 4.27
CA VAL A 262 -28.12 -4.85 4.13
C VAL A 262 -27.58 -3.52 3.61
N LEU A 263 -26.29 -3.29 3.74
CA LEU A 263 -25.60 -2.10 3.24
C LEU A 263 -24.30 -2.51 2.55
N PRO A 264 -23.98 -1.94 1.40
CA PRO A 264 -22.59 -1.88 0.95
C PRO A 264 -21.82 -1.30 2.10
N SER A 265 -20.61 -1.79 2.33
CA SER A 265 -19.79 -1.41 3.48
C SER A 265 -19.78 0.10 3.68
N VAL A 266 -20.65 0.59 4.54
CA VAL A 266 -20.71 2.00 4.94
C VAL A 266 -19.42 2.40 5.65
N LEU A 267 -18.60 1.43 5.95
CA LEU A 267 -17.49 1.57 6.87
C LEU A 267 -16.14 1.72 6.19
N GLY A 268 -16.15 1.82 4.87
CA GLY A 268 -14.94 2.11 4.08
C GLY A 268 -13.98 0.93 3.99
N TYR A 269 -13.38 0.79 2.84
CA TYR A 269 -12.50 -0.27 2.43
C TYR A 269 -11.27 -0.51 3.29
N GLN A 270 -10.84 0.47 4.05
CA GLN A 270 -9.46 0.59 4.47
C GLN A 270 -9.33 0.52 5.98
N ARG A 271 -10.30 -0.12 6.60
CA ARG A 271 -10.42 -0.15 8.04
C ARG A 271 -9.52 -1.21 8.67
N SER A 272 -8.84 -0.82 9.72
CA SER A 272 -8.16 -1.73 10.64
C SER A 272 -9.02 -1.95 11.87
N SER A 273 -9.10 -3.18 12.36
CA SER A 273 -9.75 -3.50 13.63
C SER A 273 -9.02 -2.88 14.82
N TRP A 274 -7.76 -2.52 14.65
CA TRP A 274 -6.97 -1.88 15.70
C TRP A 274 -7.40 -0.43 15.97
N ALA A 275 -7.55 0.38 14.92
CA ALA A 275 -7.76 1.82 15.09
C ALA A 275 -8.63 2.48 13.98
N GLY A 276 -9.21 1.74 13.07
CA GLY A 276 -10.03 2.30 12.00
C GLY A 276 -9.24 2.76 10.78
N ASN A 277 -9.65 3.88 10.18
CA ASN A 277 -9.07 4.40 8.95
C ASN A 277 -8.03 5.47 9.21
N PRO A 278 -6.87 5.44 8.54
CA PRO A 278 -6.02 6.60 8.41
C PRO A 278 -6.66 7.67 7.51
N SER A 279 -6.45 8.93 7.85
CA SER A 279 -6.92 10.07 7.06
C SER A 279 -5.83 10.58 6.14
N ASN A 280 -6.25 11.11 4.99
CA ASN A 280 -5.36 11.80 4.06
C ASN A 280 -4.89 13.14 4.66
N PRO A 281 -3.58 13.44 4.68
CA PRO A 281 -3.08 14.67 5.30
C PRO A 281 -3.40 15.95 4.51
N TYR A 282 -3.82 15.83 3.25
CA TYR A 282 -4.23 16.98 2.41
C TYR A 282 -5.73 17.26 2.48
N ASP A 283 -6.54 16.24 2.80
CA ASP A 283 -7.97 16.38 3.09
C ASP A 283 -8.36 15.28 4.08
N THR A 284 -8.42 15.64 5.35
CA THR A 284 -8.69 14.71 6.44
C THR A 284 -10.13 14.16 6.47
N THR A 285 -10.98 14.60 5.58
CA THR A 285 -12.30 13.98 5.34
C THR A 285 -12.20 12.75 4.45
N ARG A 286 -11.02 12.48 3.90
CA ARG A 286 -10.77 11.38 2.97
C ARG A 286 -9.87 10.31 3.60
N SER A 287 -10.03 9.09 3.12
CA SER A 287 -9.11 8.01 3.44
C SER A 287 -7.70 8.32 2.94
N ALA A 288 -6.70 7.80 3.64
CA ALA A 288 -5.31 7.93 3.20
C ALA A 288 -5.04 7.29 1.83
N SER A 289 -5.72 6.20 1.54
CA SER A 289 -5.70 5.47 0.26
C SER A 289 -6.65 4.28 0.34
N LEU A 290 -6.74 3.50 -0.72
CA LEU A 290 -7.38 2.18 -0.69
C LEU A 290 -6.50 1.08 -0.08
N GLY A 291 -5.32 1.44 0.43
CA GLY A 291 -4.44 0.56 1.17
C GLY A 291 -3.54 -0.34 0.33
N SER A 292 -2.90 -1.28 1.03
CA SER A 292 -3.09 -1.63 2.44
C SER A 292 -2.07 -1.00 3.39
N SER A 293 -0.96 -0.42 2.91
CA SER A 293 0.05 0.32 3.70
C SER A 293 -0.35 1.78 3.95
N SER A 294 -1.63 2.01 4.30
CA SER A 294 -2.18 3.38 4.41
C SER A 294 -1.43 4.22 5.44
N GLY A 295 -1.20 3.67 6.63
CA GLY A 295 -0.44 4.36 7.67
C GLY A 295 1.03 4.61 7.30
N SER A 296 1.64 3.71 6.50
CA SER A 296 3.00 3.93 6.00
C SER A 296 3.08 5.18 5.11
N GLY A 297 2.13 5.34 4.18
CA GLY A 297 2.07 6.53 3.33
C GLY A 297 1.81 7.81 4.13
N VAL A 298 0.83 7.80 5.04
CA VAL A 298 0.50 8.97 5.87
C VAL A 298 1.62 9.33 6.83
N SER A 299 2.26 8.34 7.48
CA SER A 299 3.31 8.60 8.48
C SER A 299 4.51 9.34 7.88
N VAL A 300 4.88 9.01 6.63
CA VAL A 300 5.91 9.73 5.88
C VAL A 300 5.37 11.04 5.34
N GLY A 301 4.20 11.01 4.68
CA GLY A 301 3.57 12.18 4.06
C GLY A 301 3.37 13.35 5.03
N ALA A 302 2.97 13.05 6.27
CA ALA A 302 2.72 14.03 7.32
C ALA A 302 3.89 14.21 8.31
N ASN A 303 5.08 13.69 7.99
CA ASN A 303 6.28 13.82 8.84
C ASN A 303 6.09 13.25 10.26
N LEU A 304 5.38 12.14 10.43
CA LEU A 304 5.31 11.41 11.69
C LEU A 304 6.50 10.45 11.87
N VAL A 305 7.18 10.16 10.77
CA VAL A 305 8.45 9.45 10.68
C VAL A 305 9.25 9.98 9.49
N MET A 306 10.52 9.59 9.39
CA MET A 306 11.36 9.99 8.26
C MET A 306 11.14 9.10 7.06
N ALA A 307 11.02 7.80 7.26
CA ALA A 307 10.77 6.80 6.22
C ALA A 307 9.91 5.64 6.74
N SER A 308 9.36 4.85 5.83
CA SER A 308 8.55 3.68 6.14
C SER A 308 8.82 2.53 5.19
N LEU A 309 8.74 1.30 5.70
CA LEU A 309 8.63 0.11 4.86
C LEU A 309 7.18 -0.35 4.79
N GLY A 310 6.64 -0.35 3.59
CA GLY A 310 5.34 -0.92 3.27
C GLY A 310 5.47 -2.31 2.64
N GLU A 311 4.34 -2.94 2.41
CA GLU A 311 4.24 -4.21 1.70
C GLU A 311 3.16 -4.12 0.64
N GLU A 312 3.42 -4.70 -0.51
CA GLU A 312 2.53 -4.67 -1.65
C GLU A 312 2.33 -6.04 -2.27
N THR A 313 1.06 -6.41 -2.48
CA THR A 313 0.66 -7.53 -3.33
C THR A 313 0.32 -7.02 -4.74
N ARG A 314 -0.47 -5.94 -4.84
CA ARG A 314 -0.93 -5.33 -6.10
C ARG A 314 -0.55 -3.87 -6.20
N GLN A 315 -1.07 -3.04 -5.28
CA GLN A 315 -0.89 -1.59 -5.22
C GLN A 315 -0.65 -1.08 -3.79
N SER A 316 -0.45 -1.97 -2.86
CA SER A 316 -0.57 -1.64 -1.43
C SER A 316 0.51 -0.71 -0.86
N THR A 317 1.52 -0.34 -1.65
CA THR A 317 2.46 0.75 -1.34
C THR A 317 2.31 1.92 -2.32
N ARG A 318 2.05 1.63 -3.59
CA ARG A 318 1.88 2.68 -4.63
C ARG A 318 0.65 3.53 -4.36
N GLY A 319 -0.49 2.95 -4.01
CA GLY A 319 -1.69 3.70 -3.62
C GLY A 319 -1.45 4.65 -2.45
N PRO A 320 -0.92 4.17 -1.30
CA PRO A 320 -0.52 5.02 -0.20
C PRO A 320 0.51 6.10 -0.57
N ALA A 321 1.53 5.78 -1.35
CA ALA A 321 2.51 6.78 -1.81
C ALA A 321 1.86 7.86 -2.68
N ASN A 322 1.04 7.45 -3.67
CA ASN A 322 0.32 8.33 -4.57
C ASN A 322 -0.57 9.34 -3.83
N HIS A 323 -1.41 8.85 -2.93
CA HIS A 323 -2.40 9.68 -2.27
C HIS A 323 -1.85 10.53 -1.11
N ASN A 324 -0.60 10.30 -0.70
CA ASN A 324 0.05 11.05 0.38
C ASN A 324 1.28 11.84 -0.10
N SER A 325 1.47 11.98 -1.42
CA SER A 325 2.58 12.74 -2.03
C SER A 325 3.96 12.27 -1.53
N VAL A 326 4.19 10.97 -1.56
CA VAL A 326 5.41 10.32 -1.05
C VAL A 326 6.15 9.65 -2.20
N ALA A 327 7.47 9.77 -2.23
CA ALA A 327 8.30 9.00 -3.15
C ALA A 327 8.37 7.54 -2.72
N LEU A 328 8.44 6.63 -3.70
CA LEU A 328 8.48 5.19 -3.46
C LEU A 328 9.44 4.51 -4.42
N ILE A 329 10.27 3.63 -3.90
CA ILE A 329 10.95 2.60 -4.68
C ILE A 329 10.38 1.24 -4.33
N LEU A 330 9.85 0.55 -5.34
CA LEU A 330 9.52 -0.86 -5.31
C LEU A 330 10.63 -1.60 -6.06
N PRO A 331 11.60 -2.17 -5.35
CA PRO A 331 12.71 -2.85 -6.02
C PRO A 331 12.25 -4.14 -6.70
N HIS A 332 13.11 -4.72 -7.49
CA HIS A 332 12.88 -6.03 -8.10
C HIS A 332 12.42 -7.04 -7.03
N LYS A 333 11.47 -7.90 -7.41
CA LYS A 333 10.93 -8.93 -6.52
C LYS A 333 12.06 -9.77 -5.94
N ALA A 334 11.99 -10.03 -4.63
CA ALA A 334 12.97 -10.71 -3.79
C ALA A 334 14.28 -9.96 -3.48
N MET A 335 14.52 -8.77 -4.04
CA MET A 335 15.65 -7.94 -3.61
C MET A 335 15.59 -7.64 -2.10
N LEU A 336 14.40 -7.48 -1.57
CA LEU A 336 14.15 -7.30 -0.13
C LEU A 336 13.35 -8.51 0.37
N GLY A 337 13.99 -9.34 1.18
CA GLY A 337 13.42 -10.60 1.65
C GLY A 337 12.23 -10.45 2.61
N PHE A 338 11.45 -11.53 2.73
CA PHE A 338 10.26 -11.61 3.60
C PHE A 338 10.47 -12.50 4.83
N ASP A 339 11.69 -12.93 5.13
CA ASP A 339 11.93 -13.80 6.26
C ASP A 339 11.60 -13.13 7.60
N GLY A 340 10.89 -13.86 8.46
CA GLY A 340 10.47 -13.39 9.77
C GLY A 340 9.18 -12.56 9.76
N GLY A 341 8.53 -12.35 8.61
CA GLY A 341 7.27 -11.64 8.49
C GLY A 341 6.08 -12.51 8.12
N ALA A 342 4.88 -12.07 8.48
CA ALA A 342 3.67 -12.64 7.93
C ALA A 342 3.55 -12.29 6.44
N ILE A 343 3.14 -13.26 5.64
CA ILE A 343 2.82 -13.05 4.22
C ILE A 343 1.46 -12.34 4.15
N GLY A 344 1.41 -11.25 3.40
CA GLY A 344 0.21 -10.44 3.29
C GLY A 344 -0.94 -11.11 2.56
N ALA A 345 -0.70 -11.61 1.36
CA ALA A 345 -1.72 -12.25 0.56
C ALA A 345 -1.18 -13.37 -0.34
N ASP A 346 -0.07 -13.14 -1.04
CA ASP A 346 0.47 -14.08 -2.02
C ASP A 346 1.98 -13.86 -2.17
N ILE A 347 2.77 -14.83 -1.74
CA ILE A 347 4.24 -14.75 -1.80
C ILE A 347 4.75 -14.45 -3.22
N TYR A 348 4.05 -14.89 -4.25
CA TYR A 348 4.46 -14.68 -5.64
C TYR A 348 4.27 -13.22 -6.11
N CYS A 349 3.46 -12.45 -5.40
CA CYS A 349 3.21 -11.04 -5.68
C CYS A 349 3.76 -10.12 -4.60
N ASP A 350 3.76 -10.57 -3.33
CA ASP A 350 4.14 -9.72 -2.20
C ASP A 350 5.58 -9.25 -2.31
N ARG A 351 5.79 -7.97 -2.14
CA ARG A 351 7.10 -7.33 -2.09
C ARG A 351 7.14 -6.13 -1.16
N THR A 352 8.33 -5.74 -0.73
CA THR A 352 8.54 -4.57 0.12
C THR A 352 8.71 -3.32 -0.72
N GLY A 353 8.05 -2.23 -0.31
CA GLY A 353 8.28 -0.89 -0.84
C GLY A 353 8.92 0.02 0.20
N ILE A 354 9.83 0.88 -0.26
CA ILE A 354 10.53 1.89 0.52
C ILE A 354 9.86 3.23 0.27
N LEU A 355 9.26 3.82 1.31
CA LEU A 355 8.57 5.10 1.23
C LEU A 355 9.40 6.17 1.98
N ALA A 356 9.71 7.26 1.29
CA ALA A 356 10.36 8.44 1.86
C ALA A 356 9.88 9.72 1.15
N LYS A 357 10.36 10.88 1.58
CA LYS A 357 9.95 12.16 0.98
C LYS A 357 10.60 12.45 -0.36
N SER A 358 11.73 11.78 -0.65
CA SER A 358 12.50 11.94 -1.89
C SER A 358 13.06 10.60 -2.38
N LEU A 359 13.42 10.55 -3.66
CA LEU A 359 14.13 9.40 -4.22
C LEU A 359 15.55 9.27 -3.69
N ASP A 360 16.20 10.37 -3.30
CA ASP A 360 17.51 10.33 -2.64
C ASP A 360 17.46 9.46 -1.38
N ASP A 361 16.49 9.74 -0.52
CA ASP A 361 16.31 8.98 0.73
C ASP A 361 15.91 7.52 0.45
N CYS A 362 14.99 7.29 -0.52
CA CYS A 362 14.59 5.94 -0.89
C CYS A 362 15.77 5.10 -1.41
N ALA A 363 16.62 5.66 -2.26
CA ALA A 363 17.77 4.97 -2.84
C ALA A 363 18.86 4.70 -1.80
N LEU A 364 19.09 5.63 -0.86
CA LEU A 364 19.99 5.42 0.26
C LEU A 364 19.54 4.27 1.17
N ILE A 365 18.24 4.20 1.44
CA ILE A 365 17.65 3.09 2.21
C ILE A 365 17.78 1.76 1.44
N LEU A 366 17.56 1.76 0.13
CA LEU A 366 17.75 0.58 -0.70
C LEU A 366 19.20 0.10 -0.67
N ASP A 367 20.18 1.02 -0.78
CA ASP A 367 21.60 0.70 -0.65
C ASP A 367 21.94 0.07 0.71
N ALA A 368 21.29 0.52 1.77
CA ALA A 368 21.49 -0.04 3.10
C ALA A 368 20.90 -1.44 3.30
N LEU A 369 19.87 -1.80 2.52
CA LEU A 369 19.10 -3.04 2.67
C LEU A 369 19.41 -4.12 1.63
N LYS A 370 19.99 -3.76 0.48
CA LYS A 370 20.34 -4.73 -0.57
C LYS A 370 21.36 -5.74 -0.08
N ASP A 371 21.32 -6.94 -0.65
CA ASP A 371 22.34 -7.97 -0.43
C ASP A 371 23.23 -8.12 -1.68
N PRO A 372 24.38 -7.42 -1.73
CA PRO A 372 25.26 -7.49 -2.88
C PRO A 372 26.09 -8.77 -2.91
N GLU A 373 26.09 -9.58 -1.85
CA GLU A 373 26.85 -10.82 -1.80
C GLU A 373 26.13 -11.99 -2.43
N ASN A 374 24.81 -12.08 -2.19
CA ASN A 374 24.00 -13.22 -2.62
C ASN A 374 23.09 -12.93 -3.83
N GLY A 375 22.91 -11.66 -4.19
CA GLY A 375 21.93 -11.25 -5.22
C GLY A 375 20.50 -11.33 -4.68
N TYR A 376 19.53 -11.57 -5.57
CA TYR A 376 18.12 -11.66 -5.21
C TYR A 376 17.63 -13.07 -5.35
N TYR A 377 17.27 -13.68 -4.24
CA TYR A 377 16.77 -15.03 -4.22
C TYR A 377 15.79 -15.26 -3.09
N ASP A 378 14.59 -15.75 -3.42
CA ASP A 378 13.68 -16.33 -2.46
C ASP A 378 13.40 -17.78 -2.89
N PRO A 379 13.81 -18.80 -2.10
CA PRO A 379 13.63 -20.21 -2.48
C PRO A 379 12.15 -20.62 -2.62
N ARG A 380 11.25 -19.79 -2.13
CA ARG A 380 9.80 -20.01 -2.23
C ARG A 380 9.22 -19.49 -3.54
N ASP A 381 9.96 -18.65 -4.26
CA ASP A 381 9.56 -18.09 -5.55
C ASP A 381 10.67 -18.30 -6.60
N PRO A 382 10.55 -19.34 -7.44
CA PRO A 382 11.61 -19.72 -8.38
C PRO A 382 11.89 -18.67 -9.46
N TYR A 383 11.01 -17.67 -9.64
CA TYR A 383 11.19 -16.60 -10.60
C TYR A 383 11.90 -15.35 -10.05
N THR A 384 12.36 -15.40 -8.80
CA THR A 384 13.03 -14.29 -8.16
C THR A 384 14.55 -14.37 -8.18
N THR A 385 15.11 -15.40 -8.81
CA THR A 385 16.56 -15.57 -8.88
C THR A 385 17.18 -14.47 -9.77
N VAL A 386 17.91 -13.56 -9.13
CA VAL A 386 18.71 -12.53 -9.82
C VAL A 386 20.14 -12.69 -9.37
N PRO A 387 21.09 -12.90 -10.31
CA PRO A 387 22.47 -13.15 -9.93
C PRO A 387 23.10 -11.89 -9.32
N ARG A 388 24.11 -12.10 -8.48
CA ARG A 388 24.90 -11.02 -7.86
C ARG A 388 25.39 -9.98 -8.86
N SER A 389 25.81 -10.39 -10.05
CA SER A 389 26.28 -9.51 -11.11
C SER A 389 25.24 -8.48 -11.59
N SER A 390 23.96 -8.69 -11.27
CA SER A 390 22.87 -7.77 -11.62
C SER A 390 22.47 -6.86 -10.47
N VAL A 391 23.13 -6.95 -9.30
CA VAL A 391 22.93 -6.04 -8.17
C VAL A 391 23.87 -4.86 -8.30
N LEU A 392 23.33 -3.66 -8.37
CA LEU A 392 24.15 -2.43 -8.46
C LEU A 392 25.00 -2.24 -7.19
N GLU A 393 26.23 -1.79 -7.36
CA GLU A 393 27.09 -1.42 -6.23
C GLU A 393 26.45 -0.31 -5.40
N SER A 394 25.85 0.68 -6.05
CA SER A 394 25.12 1.75 -5.40
C SER A 394 23.92 2.19 -6.26
N TYR A 395 22.74 2.13 -5.71
CA TYR A 395 21.52 2.68 -6.31
C TYR A 395 21.46 4.21 -6.17
N SER A 396 21.91 4.75 -5.04
CA SER A 396 21.95 6.19 -4.81
C SER A 396 22.94 6.93 -5.73
N ALA A 397 23.96 6.25 -6.24
CA ALA A 397 24.89 6.85 -7.22
C ALA A 397 24.23 7.18 -8.57
N HIS A 398 23.08 6.59 -8.86
CA HIS A 398 22.32 6.83 -10.10
C HIS A 398 21.23 7.89 -9.95
N ILE A 399 21.07 8.45 -8.75
CA ILE A 399 20.13 9.56 -8.49
C ILE A 399 20.74 10.86 -9.03
N ARG A 400 19.97 11.61 -9.79
CA ARG A 400 20.34 12.96 -10.20
C ARG A 400 20.29 13.91 -9.01
N VAL A 401 21.40 14.60 -8.78
CA VAL A 401 21.52 15.52 -7.63
C VAL A 401 20.83 16.85 -7.90
N HIS A 402 20.92 17.33 -9.15
CA HIS A 402 20.40 18.63 -9.55
C HIS A 402 19.53 18.53 -10.81
N HIS A 403 18.59 19.47 -10.93
CA HIS A 403 17.86 19.67 -12.16
C HIS A 403 18.78 20.10 -13.31
N GLN A 404 18.57 19.53 -14.50
CA GLN A 404 19.25 19.90 -15.74
C GLN A 404 18.24 19.83 -16.89
N THR A 405 17.96 20.96 -17.53
CA THR A 405 17.14 21.02 -18.75
C THR A 405 17.78 20.16 -19.86
N GLY A 406 16.96 19.40 -20.56
CA GLY A 406 17.43 18.50 -21.62
C GLY A 406 18.17 17.24 -21.13
N SER A 407 18.14 16.94 -19.82
CA SER A 407 18.85 15.78 -19.26
C SER A 407 18.36 14.42 -19.76
N LEU A 408 17.17 14.36 -20.35
CA LEU A 408 16.61 13.15 -20.95
C LEU A 408 16.60 13.21 -22.50
N GLN A 409 17.38 14.12 -23.10
CA GLN A 409 17.48 14.17 -24.56
C GLN A 409 18.00 12.83 -25.12
N GLY A 410 17.32 12.33 -26.14
CA GLY A 410 17.59 11.01 -26.73
C GLY A 410 16.95 9.82 -26.00
N LYS A 411 16.34 10.02 -24.85
CA LYS A 411 15.56 9.00 -24.16
C LYS A 411 14.17 8.89 -24.77
N ARG A 412 13.67 7.66 -24.86
CA ARG A 412 12.33 7.34 -25.37
C ARG A 412 11.49 6.79 -24.23
N ILE A 413 10.42 7.51 -23.87
CA ILE A 413 9.57 7.18 -22.73
C ILE A 413 8.22 6.71 -23.23
N GLY A 414 7.87 5.46 -22.92
CA GLY A 414 6.57 4.89 -23.23
C GLY A 414 5.50 5.40 -22.28
N VAL A 415 4.49 6.12 -22.80
CA VAL A 415 3.35 6.59 -22.01
C VAL A 415 2.23 5.57 -22.09
N ILE A 416 1.87 4.98 -20.94
CA ILE A 416 0.85 3.95 -20.86
C ILE A 416 -0.53 4.62 -20.73
N ARG A 417 -1.26 4.73 -21.82
CA ARG A 417 -2.60 5.36 -21.87
C ARG A 417 -3.69 4.48 -21.29
N GLU A 418 -3.51 3.16 -21.28
CA GLU A 418 -4.42 2.21 -20.65
C GLU A 418 -4.55 2.43 -19.13
N SER A 419 -3.58 3.09 -18.49
CA SER A 419 -3.69 3.55 -17.10
C SER A 419 -4.48 4.85 -16.95
N MET A 420 -4.84 5.49 -18.07
CA MET A 420 -5.59 6.75 -18.13
C MET A 420 -6.87 6.52 -18.93
N LEU A 421 -8.00 6.78 -18.33
CA LEU A 421 -9.27 6.71 -19.07
C LEU A 421 -9.52 8.00 -19.85
N ASN A 422 -10.32 7.88 -20.92
CA ASN A 422 -10.73 9.02 -21.70
C ASN A 422 -11.42 10.09 -20.82
N PRO A 423 -11.09 11.40 -20.98
CA PRO A 423 -11.72 12.50 -20.27
C PRO A 423 -13.25 12.61 -20.37
N GLY A 424 -13.91 11.78 -21.19
CA GLY A 424 -15.37 11.67 -21.21
C GLY A 424 -16.00 11.21 -19.89
N ILE A 425 -15.19 10.68 -18.96
CA ILE A 425 -15.63 10.34 -17.60
C ILE A 425 -15.24 11.48 -16.67
N LYS A 426 -16.16 12.35 -16.32
CA LYS A 426 -15.90 13.57 -15.53
C LYS A 426 -15.18 13.31 -14.21
N ALA A 427 -15.47 12.20 -13.54
CA ALA A 427 -14.85 11.87 -12.28
C ALA A 427 -13.32 11.71 -12.34
N VAL A 428 -12.76 11.34 -13.48
CA VAL A 428 -11.32 11.13 -13.69
C VAL A 428 -10.66 12.30 -14.45
N GLU A 429 -11.45 13.16 -15.06
CA GLU A 429 -10.99 14.23 -15.94
C GLU A 429 -9.92 15.15 -15.32
N PRO A 430 -10.06 15.64 -14.05
CA PRO A 430 -9.07 16.55 -13.48
C PRO A 430 -7.68 15.95 -13.36
N ILE A 431 -7.58 14.71 -12.89
CA ILE A 431 -6.28 14.03 -12.70
C ILE A 431 -5.67 13.66 -14.05
N ILE A 432 -6.46 13.15 -14.99
CA ILE A 432 -5.98 12.77 -16.32
C ILE A 432 -5.46 13.98 -17.09
N ALA A 433 -6.19 15.08 -17.06
CA ALA A 433 -5.74 16.32 -17.72
C ALA A 433 -4.44 16.83 -17.10
N ALA A 434 -4.37 16.86 -15.75
CA ALA A 434 -3.17 17.32 -15.05
C ALA A 434 -1.97 16.38 -15.31
N ALA A 435 -2.17 15.06 -15.25
CA ALA A 435 -1.10 14.10 -15.49
C ALA A 435 -0.59 14.12 -16.94
N SER A 436 -1.50 14.26 -17.92
CA SER A 436 -1.12 14.36 -19.33
C SER A 436 -0.31 15.64 -19.59
N ALA A 437 -0.72 16.77 -19.03
CA ALA A 437 0.01 18.02 -19.11
C ALA A 437 1.40 17.91 -18.45
N GLU A 438 1.46 17.33 -17.26
CA GLU A 438 2.70 17.14 -16.50
C GLU A 438 3.72 16.26 -17.25
N ILE A 439 3.29 15.12 -17.80
CA ILE A 439 4.13 14.23 -18.61
C ILE A 439 4.71 15.01 -19.78
N LYS A 440 3.89 15.74 -20.53
CA LYS A 440 4.31 16.49 -21.71
C LYS A 440 5.24 17.65 -21.35
N GLN A 441 4.86 18.46 -20.38
CA GLN A 441 5.62 19.65 -19.98
C GLN A 441 6.98 19.27 -19.40
N VAL A 442 7.02 18.33 -18.46
CA VAL A 442 8.25 18.04 -17.74
C VAL A 442 9.13 17.05 -18.52
N LEU A 443 8.60 15.86 -18.89
CA LEU A 443 9.44 14.85 -19.53
C LEU A 443 9.87 15.23 -20.94
N SER A 444 8.99 15.82 -21.75
CA SER A 444 9.30 16.19 -23.12
C SER A 444 9.85 17.61 -23.25
N GLN A 445 9.08 18.62 -22.86
CA GLN A 445 9.45 20.01 -23.17
C GLN A 445 10.62 20.51 -22.32
N GLU A 446 10.70 20.12 -21.04
CA GLU A 446 11.77 20.58 -20.13
C GLU A 446 12.98 19.64 -20.17
N LEU A 447 12.76 18.33 -20.06
CA LEU A 447 13.83 17.34 -19.99
C LEU A 447 14.25 16.76 -21.34
N GLY A 448 13.48 16.98 -22.41
CA GLY A 448 13.86 16.66 -23.78
C GLY A 448 13.63 15.21 -24.23
N ALA A 449 12.85 14.42 -23.48
CA ALA A 449 12.54 13.05 -23.85
C ALA A 449 11.55 12.98 -25.02
N THR A 450 11.69 11.95 -25.86
CA THR A 450 10.68 11.58 -26.86
C THR A 450 9.59 10.74 -26.20
N LEU A 451 8.33 11.18 -26.27
CA LEU A 451 7.18 10.43 -25.76
C LEU A 451 6.61 9.51 -26.83
N VAL A 452 6.36 8.26 -26.45
CA VAL A 452 5.77 7.22 -27.31
C VAL A 452 4.56 6.64 -26.59
N GLU A 453 3.36 6.92 -27.06
CA GLU A 453 2.16 6.52 -26.33
C GLU A 453 1.55 5.20 -26.82
N SER A 454 1.01 4.42 -25.92
CA SER A 454 0.21 3.25 -26.22
C SER A 454 -1.19 3.66 -26.70
N SER A 455 -1.82 2.78 -27.46
CA SER A 455 -3.17 3.00 -27.93
C SER A 455 -4.19 2.44 -26.94
N ASP A 456 -5.17 3.26 -26.59
CA ASP A 456 -6.35 2.85 -25.83
C ASP A 456 -7.59 3.37 -26.56
N PRO A 457 -8.64 2.55 -26.77
CA PRO A 457 -9.84 2.97 -27.49
C PRO A 457 -10.60 4.13 -26.81
N LEU A 458 -10.32 4.39 -25.54
CA LEU A 458 -10.89 5.52 -24.78
C LEU A 458 -9.98 6.76 -24.80
N TRP A 459 -8.83 6.70 -25.46
CA TRP A 459 -7.85 7.78 -25.51
C TRP A 459 -7.75 8.37 -26.91
N THR A 460 -7.81 9.68 -27.00
CA THR A 460 -7.49 10.39 -28.26
C THR A 460 -5.98 10.58 -28.36
N PRO A 461 -5.31 10.07 -29.39
CA PRO A 461 -3.87 10.22 -29.55
C PRO A 461 -3.40 11.68 -29.47
N ASP A 462 -2.31 11.93 -28.75
CA ASP A 462 -1.66 13.24 -28.71
C ASP A 462 -0.78 13.41 -29.94
N ALA A 463 -1.00 14.49 -30.70
CA ALA A 463 -0.25 14.76 -31.94
C ALA A 463 1.26 14.99 -31.72
N ASP A 464 1.67 15.32 -30.50
CA ASP A 464 3.08 15.52 -30.14
C ASP A 464 3.75 14.24 -29.60
N CYS A 465 3.02 13.11 -29.54
CA CYS A 465 3.54 11.82 -29.15
C CYS A 465 3.66 10.88 -30.34
N GLU A 466 4.76 10.12 -30.40
CA GLU A 466 4.83 8.97 -31.32
C GLU A 466 3.86 7.88 -30.86
N GLN A 467 3.38 7.05 -31.79
CA GLN A 467 2.49 5.93 -31.46
C GLN A 467 3.29 4.63 -31.37
N MET A 468 2.99 3.79 -30.37
CA MET A 468 3.57 2.46 -30.27
C MET A 468 3.18 1.58 -31.47
N THR A 469 4.16 0.99 -32.10
CA THR A 469 3.95 0.01 -33.18
C THR A 469 3.33 -1.27 -32.63
N ILE A 470 3.93 -1.79 -31.55
CA ILE A 470 3.42 -2.90 -30.75
C ILE A 470 3.00 -2.34 -29.39
N ASP A 471 1.71 -2.20 -29.18
CA ASP A 471 1.10 -1.85 -27.91
C ASP A 471 0.83 -3.10 -27.05
N PHE A 472 0.31 -2.91 -25.85
CA PHE A 472 0.02 -4.02 -24.91
C PHE A 472 -0.97 -5.04 -25.47
N LYS A 473 -1.97 -4.60 -26.25
CA LYS A 473 -2.95 -5.48 -26.87
C LYS A 473 -2.34 -6.37 -27.94
N LYS A 474 -1.49 -5.81 -28.79
CA LYS A 474 -0.76 -6.57 -29.81
C LYS A 474 0.28 -7.50 -29.18
N ALA A 475 0.95 -7.07 -28.13
CA ALA A 475 1.86 -7.92 -27.36
C ALA A 475 1.14 -9.11 -26.73
N LEU A 476 -0.03 -8.89 -26.12
CA LEU A 476 -0.89 -9.98 -25.63
C LEU A 476 -1.32 -10.92 -26.76
N ALA A 477 -1.73 -10.38 -27.91
CA ALA A 477 -2.13 -11.18 -29.06
C ALA A 477 -0.99 -12.09 -29.57
N ARG A 478 0.26 -11.65 -29.49
CA ARG A 478 1.43 -12.46 -29.83
C ARG A 478 1.78 -13.51 -28.76
N LEU A 479 1.65 -13.15 -27.48
CA LEU A 479 2.21 -13.96 -26.39
C LEU A 479 1.20 -14.93 -25.77
N VAL A 480 -0.09 -14.55 -25.66
CA VAL A 480 -1.13 -15.43 -25.09
C VAL A 480 -1.23 -16.77 -25.84
N PRO A 481 -1.26 -16.80 -27.18
CA PRO A 481 -1.31 -18.08 -27.91
C PRO A 481 -0.17 -19.03 -27.59
N VAL A 482 1.02 -18.48 -27.24
CA VAL A 482 2.23 -19.25 -27.01
C VAL A 482 2.36 -19.71 -25.55
N PHE A 483 2.05 -18.82 -24.61
CA PHE A 483 2.32 -19.04 -23.18
C PHE A 483 1.12 -19.55 -22.40
N MET A 484 -0.08 -19.04 -22.69
CA MET A 484 -1.30 -19.33 -21.94
C MET A 484 -2.52 -19.32 -22.86
N PRO A 485 -2.59 -20.18 -23.88
CA PRO A 485 -3.71 -20.18 -24.84
C PRO A 485 -5.08 -20.46 -24.19
N ASP A 486 -5.09 -21.13 -23.04
CA ASP A 486 -6.26 -21.40 -22.22
C ASP A 486 -6.97 -20.12 -21.73
N ILE A 487 -6.27 -18.97 -21.66
CA ILE A 487 -6.89 -17.68 -21.36
C ILE A 487 -8.03 -17.38 -22.34
N LEU A 488 -7.87 -17.68 -23.62
CA LEU A 488 -8.88 -17.41 -24.65
C LEU A 488 -10.15 -18.26 -24.48
N PHE A 489 -10.05 -19.42 -23.82
CA PHE A 489 -11.17 -20.31 -23.54
C PHE A 489 -11.91 -19.99 -22.23
N ARG A 490 -11.53 -18.95 -21.50
CA ARG A 490 -12.16 -18.58 -20.24
C ARG A 490 -13.64 -18.28 -20.40
N LEU A 491 -14.42 -18.75 -19.43
CA LEU A 491 -15.84 -18.44 -19.28
C LEU A 491 -16.05 -17.52 -18.08
N ASN A 492 -16.97 -16.59 -18.22
CA ASN A 492 -17.41 -15.75 -17.09
C ASN A 492 -18.30 -16.55 -16.11
N LYS A 493 -18.72 -15.93 -15.01
CA LYS A 493 -19.59 -16.57 -13.99
C LYS A 493 -20.94 -17.06 -14.53
N ALA A 494 -21.40 -16.51 -15.66
CA ALA A 494 -22.63 -16.93 -16.34
C ALA A 494 -22.39 -18.05 -17.37
N GLY A 495 -21.16 -18.58 -17.47
CA GLY A 495 -20.78 -19.61 -18.42
C GLY A 495 -20.62 -19.11 -19.87
N GLN A 496 -20.52 -17.81 -20.08
CA GLN A 496 -20.34 -17.21 -21.41
C GLN A 496 -18.84 -16.96 -21.68
N PRO A 497 -18.39 -17.05 -22.95
CA PRO A 497 -17.01 -16.75 -23.32
C PRO A 497 -16.59 -15.32 -22.89
N VAL A 498 -15.43 -15.21 -22.27
CA VAL A 498 -14.81 -13.90 -21.98
C VAL A 498 -14.36 -13.24 -23.29
N PHE A 499 -13.98 -14.03 -24.28
CA PHE A 499 -13.56 -13.59 -25.62
C PHE A 499 -14.56 -14.09 -26.68
N PRO A 500 -15.72 -13.43 -26.83
CA PRO A 500 -16.78 -13.89 -27.71
C PRO A 500 -16.39 -13.92 -29.18
N GLU A 501 -15.50 -13.03 -29.65
CA GLU A 501 -14.98 -13.03 -31.01
C GLU A 501 -14.18 -14.31 -31.31
N PHE A 502 -13.36 -14.75 -30.36
CA PHE A 502 -12.65 -16.03 -30.47
C PHE A 502 -13.64 -17.19 -30.54
N ALA A 503 -14.59 -17.26 -29.62
CA ALA A 503 -15.58 -18.32 -29.59
C ALA A 503 -16.44 -18.38 -30.85
N ALA A 504 -16.76 -17.24 -31.49
CA ALA A 504 -17.52 -17.17 -32.73
C ALA A 504 -16.72 -17.64 -33.95
N MET A 505 -15.38 -17.56 -33.92
CA MET A 505 -14.54 -17.95 -35.06
C MET A 505 -14.13 -19.41 -35.05
N VAL A 506 -13.88 -20.00 -33.86
CA VAL A 506 -13.36 -21.36 -33.78
C VAL A 506 -14.46 -22.43 -33.83
N LYS A 507 -14.14 -23.57 -34.43
CA LYS A 507 -15.05 -24.71 -34.51
C LYS A 507 -15.35 -25.25 -33.10
N PRO A 508 -16.53 -25.89 -32.90
CA PRO A 508 -16.85 -26.55 -31.64
C PRO A 508 -15.77 -27.51 -31.22
N THR A 509 -15.17 -27.28 -30.06
CA THR A 509 -14.07 -28.06 -29.54
C THR A 509 -14.29 -28.33 -28.06
N GLU A 510 -14.08 -29.57 -27.63
CA GLU A 510 -14.11 -29.93 -26.22
C GLU A 510 -12.81 -29.44 -25.55
N PHE A 511 -12.92 -28.51 -24.60
CA PHE A 511 -11.77 -27.93 -23.89
C PHE A 511 -11.68 -28.36 -22.41
N ALA A 512 -12.78 -28.92 -21.89
CA ALA A 512 -12.85 -29.56 -20.59
C ALA A 512 -13.93 -30.65 -20.63
N PRO A 513 -13.90 -31.68 -19.77
CA PRO A 513 -14.87 -32.77 -19.81
C PRO A 513 -16.33 -32.28 -19.88
N GLY A 514 -17.00 -32.59 -20.98
CA GLY A 514 -18.37 -32.20 -21.21
C GLY A 514 -18.64 -30.72 -21.55
N LYS A 515 -17.59 -29.93 -21.78
CA LYS A 515 -17.68 -28.49 -22.14
C LYS A 515 -17.21 -28.28 -23.57
N ILE A 516 -18.13 -27.90 -24.42
CA ILE A 516 -17.88 -27.54 -25.82
C ILE A 516 -17.74 -26.02 -25.90
N PHE A 517 -16.67 -25.58 -26.53
CA PHE A 517 -16.40 -24.17 -26.78
C PHE A 517 -16.30 -23.93 -28.30
N GLY A 518 -16.77 -22.78 -28.73
CA GLY A 518 -16.75 -22.39 -30.14
C GLY A 518 -18.05 -22.64 -30.89
N SER A 519 -18.25 -21.86 -31.95
CA SER A 519 -19.44 -21.94 -32.83
C SER A 519 -19.12 -21.63 -34.30
N GLY A 520 -17.86 -21.37 -34.61
CA GLY A 520 -17.39 -21.05 -35.98
C GLY A 520 -16.89 -22.26 -36.74
N SER A 521 -15.95 -22.04 -37.65
CA SER A 521 -15.40 -23.07 -38.54
C SER A 521 -13.89 -23.19 -38.54
N MET A 522 -13.15 -22.21 -37.98
CA MET A 522 -11.70 -22.20 -37.95
C MET A 522 -11.16 -23.19 -36.92
N ASP A 523 -10.08 -23.88 -37.25
CA ASP A 523 -9.40 -24.70 -36.25
C ASP A 523 -8.83 -23.78 -35.14
N PRO A 524 -8.97 -24.13 -33.85
CA PRO A 524 -8.43 -23.33 -32.76
C PRO A 524 -6.92 -23.08 -32.89
N ILE A 525 -6.15 -24.06 -33.36
CA ILE A 525 -4.71 -23.89 -33.55
C ILE A 525 -4.40 -22.89 -34.66
N ASP A 526 -5.15 -22.96 -35.79
CA ASP A 526 -5.01 -21.99 -36.87
C ASP A 526 -5.33 -20.59 -36.38
N TYR A 527 -6.39 -20.43 -35.56
CA TYR A 527 -6.72 -19.14 -34.94
C TYR A 527 -5.56 -18.61 -34.07
N LEU A 528 -4.98 -19.45 -33.24
CA LEU A 528 -3.85 -19.07 -32.36
C LEU A 528 -2.63 -18.62 -33.19
N VAL A 529 -2.33 -19.31 -34.29
CA VAL A 529 -1.24 -18.93 -35.21
C VAL A 529 -1.55 -17.59 -35.88
N GLU A 530 -2.74 -17.42 -36.44
CA GLU A 530 -3.16 -16.18 -37.10
C GLU A 530 -3.15 -14.99 -36.13
N LEU A 531 -3.56 -15.21 -34.86
CA LEU A 531 -3.54 -14.20 -33.81
C LEU A 531 -2.10 -13.83 -33.42
N ALA A 532 -1.23 -14.83 -33.21
CA ALA A 532 0.16 -14.61 -32.85
C ALA A 532 0.94 -13.85 -33.91
N ASP A 533 0.61 -14.07 -35.17
CA ASP A 533 1.19 -13.36 -36.31
C ASP A 533 0.51 -12.01 -36.62
N LEU A 534 -0.50 -11.62 -35.82
CA LEU A 534 -1.29 -10.41 -36.03
C LEU A 534 -1.98 -10.34 -37.40
N ARG A 535 -2.28 -11.48 -38.01
CA ARG A 535 -3.02 -11.55 -39.29
C ARG A 535 -4.53 -11.43 -39.12
N ILE A 536 -5.02 -11.61 -37.90
CA ILE A 536 -6.40 -11.33 -37.51
C ILE A 536 -6.44 -10.27 -36.42
N THR A 537 -7.60 -9.60 -36.33
CA THR A 537 -7.81 -8.58 -35.28
C THR A 537 -7.90 -9.24 -33.92
N PRO A 538 -7.12 -8.80 -32.91
CA PRO A 538 -7.23 -9.31 -31.56
C PRO A 538 -8.63 -9.08 -30.96
N PRO A 539 -9.13 -10.02 -30.13
CA PRO A 539 -10.40 -9.85 -29.43
C PRO A 539 -10.46 -8.51 -28.67
N LYS A 540 -11.65 -7.90 -28.64
CA LYS A 540 -11.82 -6.58 -27.99
C LYS A 540 -11.39 -6.58 -26.55
N ASN A 541 -11.70 -7.64 -25.81
CA ASN A 541 -11.40 -7.79 -24.39
C ASN A 541 -10.00 -8.36 -24.11
N LEU A 542 -9.15 -8.53 -25.14
CA LEU A 542 -7.79 -8.98 -24.93
C LEU A 542 -6.93 -7.80 -24.46
N ASP A 543 -7.01 -7.51 -23.20
CA ASP A 543 -6.31 -6.45 -22.50
C ASP A 543 -5.71 -6.95 -21.16
N ILE A 544 -4.83 -6.15 -20.56
CA ILE A 544 -4.15 -6.50 -19.32
C ILE A 544 -5.16 -6.76 -18.18
N ALA A 545 -6.20 -5.95 -18.08
CA ALA A 545 -7.18 -6.05 -16.99
C ALA A 545 -7.95 -7.38 -17.06
N THR A 546 -8.33 -7.82 -18.26
CA THR A 546 -9.03 -9.08 -18.48
C THR A 546 -8.12 -10.29 -18.31
N VAL A 547 -6.88 -10.21 -18.80
CA VAL A 547 -5.92 -11.32 -18.74
C VAL A 547 -5.41 -11.57 -17.32
N GLN A 548 -5.20 -10.52 -16.53
CA GLN A 548 -4.70 -10.62 -15.16
C GLN A 548 -5.67 -11.23 -14.16
N ASP A 549 -6.87 -11.66 -14.57
CA ASP A 549 -7.96 -12.15 -13.72
C ASP A 549 -7.46 -12.85 -12.44
N GLU A 550 -8.03 -12.47 -11.29
CA GLU A 550 -7.35 -12.58 -10.02
C GLU A 550 -7.45 -13.95 -9.39
N ILE A 551 -6.39 -14.71 -9.50
CA ILE A 551 -6.16 -15.88 -8.65
C ILE A 551 -5.21 -15.45 -7.53
N LEU A 552 -5.78 -14.94 -6.43
CA LEU A 552 -5.02 -14.62 -5.23
C LEU A 552 -5.12 -15.74 -4.20
N ALA A 553 -4.02 -15.93 -3.47
CA ALA A 553 -3.97 -16.58 -2.18
C ALA A 553 -3.91 -18.10 -2.15
N ASN A 554 -3.66 -18.79 -3.24
CA ASN A 554 -3.46 -20.26 -3.19
C ASN A 554 -2.27 -20.67 -2.31
N SER A 555 -1.30 -19.78 -2.12
CA SER A 555 -0.14 -20.01 -1.26
C SER A 555 -0.32 -19.52 0.19
N PHE A 556 -1.35 -18.71 0.47
CA PHE A 556 -1.53 -18.06 1.78
C PHE A 556 -1.58 -19.07 2.93
N ARG A 557 -2.37 -20.14 2.81
CA ARG A 557 -2.52 -21.15 3.86
C ARG A 557 -1.19 -21.78 4.25
N PHE A 558 -0.37 -22.12 3.27
CA PHE A 558 0.96 -22.70 3.53
C PHE A 558 1.85 -21.69 4.26
N HIS A 559 1.93 -20.47 3.76
CA HIS A 559 2.85 -19.47 4.29
C HIS A 559 2.45 -18.97 5.67
N ILE A 560 1.16 -18.76 5.93
CA ILE A 560 0.70 -18.36 7.26
C ILE A 560 0.96 -19.48 8.30
N ARG A 561 0.75 -20.73 7.94
CA ARG A 561 1.09 -21.88 8.81
C ARG A 561 2.58 -21.97 9.04
N GLN A 562 3.40 -21.79 8.02
CA GLN A 562 4.86 -21.77 8.14
C GLN A 562 5.31 -20.66 9.11
N TYR A 563 4.77 -19.45 8.93
CA TYR A 563 5.05 -18.32 9.82
C TYR A 563 4.67 -18.62 11.27
N LEU A 564 3.44 -19.05 11.51
CA LEU A 564 2.94 -19.34 12.87
C LEU A 564 3.70 -20.51 13.53
N SER A 565 4.05 -21.53 12.76
CA SER A 565 4.83 -22.67 13.27
C SER A 565 6.26 -22.29 13.65
N ARG A 566 6.93 -21.44 12.84
CA ARG A 566 8.27 -20.92 13.17
C ARG A 566 8.20 -20.09 14.45
N ARG A 567 7.23 -19.20 14.55
CA ARG A 567 7.01 -18.36 15.72
C ARG A 567 6.75 -19.20 16.99
N ALA A 568 5.91 -20.22 16.89
CA ALA A 568 5.65 -21.14 18.00
C ALA A 568 6.93 -21.85 18.45
N HIS A 569 7.80 -22.23 17.50
CA HIS A 569 9.11 -22.79 17.81
C HIS A 569 10.00 -21.81 18.55
N ASP A 570 10.10 -20.57 18.07
CA ASP A 570 10.91 -19.51 18.68
C ASP A 570 10.48 -19.21 20.11
N TRP A 571 9.17 -19.14 20.36
CA TRP A 571 8.61 -18.99 21.72
C TRP A 571 8.93 -20.16 22.63
N LYS A 572 8.90 -21.38 22.09
CA LYS A 572 9.26 -22.56 22.86
C LYS A 572 10.73 -22.53 23.26
N VAL A 573 11.62 -22.13 22.35
CA VAL A 573 13.05 -21.95 22.62
C VAL A 573 13.29 -20.88 23.69
N GLN A 574 12.47 -19.83 23.71
CA GLN A 574 12.52 -18.77 24.72
C GLN A 574 11.85 -19.15 26.06
N GLY A 575 11.30 -20.37 26.18
CA GLY A 575 10.65 -20.85 27.40
C GLY A 575 9.15 -20.49 27.50
N PHE A 576 8.56 -19.97 26.46
CA PHE A 576 7.12 -19.70 26.39
C PHE A 576 6.41 -20.68 25.47
N ILE A 577 5.14 -20.97 25.75
CA ILE A 577 4.31 -21.83 24.91
C ILE A 577 3.32 -20.93 24.15
N GLU A 578 3.56 -20.76 22.89
CA GLU A 578 2.63 -20.12 21.96
C GLU A 578 1.63 -21.15 21.41
N ARG A 579 0.35 -20.82 21.46
CA ARG A 579 -0.73 -21.71 21.02
C ARG A 579 -1.25 -21.39 19.61
N LEU A 580 -0.81 -20.28 19.02
CA LEU A 580 -1.19 -19.91 17.65
C LEU A 580 -0.27 -20.60 16.66
N VAL A 581 -0.72 -21.69 16.08
CA VAL A 581 0.08 -22.53 15.16
C VAL A 581 -0.52 -22.60 13.76
N ASP A 582 -1.75 -22.12 13.61
CA ASP A 582 -2.48 -22.15 12.33
C ASP A 582 -3.46 -20.99 12.22
N TRP A 583 -3.98 -20.81 11.03
CA TRP A 583 -4.95 -19.75 10.72
C TRP A 583 -6.26 -19.85 11.51
N PRO A 584 -6.89 -21.03 11.69
CA PRO A 584 -8.09 -21.13 12.51
C PRO A 584 -7.89 -20.61 13.94
N SER A 585 -6.79 -20.95 14.58
CA SER A 585 -6.46 -20.50 15.93
C SER A 585 -6.27 -18.99 15.97
N LEU A 586 -5.57 -18.41 14.99
CA LEU A 586 -5.38 -16.98 14.87
C LEU A 586 -6.72 -16.28 14.62
N ASN A 587 -7.49 -16.74 13.64
CA ASN A 587 -8.79 -16.16 13.28
C ASN A 587 -9.78 -16.20 14.45
N ALA A 588 -9.84 -17.33 15.18
CA ALA A 588 -10.73 -17.46 16.32
C ALA A 588 -10.42 -16.48 17.45
N ARG A 589 -9.14 -16.13 17.64
CA ARG A 589 -8.68 -15.21 18.70
C ARG A 589 -8.58 -13.76 18.25
N SER A 590 -8.52 -13.50 16.95
CA SER A 590 -8.44 -12.15 16.40
C SER A 590 -9.68 -11.33 16.77
N LYS A 591 -9.48 -10.04 17.04
CA LYS A 591 -10.50 -9.10 17.47
C LYS A 591 -10.89 -8.22 16.31
N TYR A 592 -11.88 -8.68 15.56
CA TYR A 592 -12.42 -7.92 14.44
C TYR A 592 -13.45 -6.90 14.94
N TRP A 593 -13.67 -5.88 14.12
CA TRP A 593 -14.69 -4.88 14.42
C TRP A 593 -16.14 -5.40 14.17
N GLY A 594 -16.30 -6.54 13.48
CA GLY A 594 -17.58 -7.21 13.28
C GLY A 594 -17.42 -8.72 13.09
N ASP A 595 -18.45 -9.48 13.46
CA ASP A 595 -18.44 -10.95 13.34
C ASP A 595 -18.52 -11.44 11.88
N ASP A 596 -19.05 -10.62 10.97
CA ASP A 596 -19.05 -10.85 9.55
C ASP A 596 -17.62 -10.92 8.98
N GLN A 597 -16.71 -10.11 9.49
CA GLN A 597 -15.31 -10.19 9.12
C GLN A 597 -14.65 -11.51 9.53
N ARG A 598 -14.96 -11.99 10.73
CA ARG A 598 -14.48 -13.30 11.18
C ARG A 598 -14.93 -14.40 10.21
N SER A 599 -16.18 -14.34 9.77
CA SER A 599 -16.74 -15.30 8.80
C SER A 599 -16.07 -15.18 7.43
N ALA A 600 -15.83 -13.97 6.95
CA ALA A 600 -15.14 -13.73 5.69
C ALA A 600 -13.70 -14.29 5.71
N PHE A 601 -13.00 -14.12 6.83
CA PHE A 601 -11.64 -14.66 6.97
C PHE A 601 -11.60 -16.16 7.24
N LYS A 602 -12.65 -16.76 7.75
CA LYS A 602 -12.73 -18.20 7.91
C LYS A 602 -12.47 -18.92 6.59
N ASN A 603 -13.00 -18.38 5.50
CA ASN A 603 -12.89 -18.95 4.17
C ASN A 603 -11.48 -18.78 3.54
N TRP A 604 -10.59 -18.03 4.14
CA TRP A 604 -9.21 -17.92 3.65
C TRP A 604 -8.44 -19.24 3.70
N GLU A 605 -8.78 -20.14 4.59
CA GLU A 605 -8.28 -21.51 4.55
C GLU A 605 -8.94 -22.36 3.47
N GLU A 606 -10.20 -22.04 3.12
CA GLU A 606 -11.00 -22.78 2.16
C GLU A 606 -10.78 -22.34 0.70
N ILE A 607 -10.04 -21.26 0.47
CA ILE A 607 -9.61 -20.83 -0.88
C ILE A 607 -8.71 -21.90 -1.52
N THR A 608 -8.11 -22.76 -0.73
CA THR A 608 -7.44 -23.94 -1.24
C THR A 608 -8.47 -25.03 -1.54
N ASP A 609 -8.48 -25.53 -2.78
CA ASP A 609 -9.26 -26.71 -3.14
C ASP A 609 -9.04 -27.80 -2.09
N PRO A 610 -10.09 -28.26 -1.37
CA PRO A 610 -9.93 -29.31 -0.37
C PRO A 610 -9.33 -30.62 -0.92
N ARG A 611 -9.38 -30.81 -2.23
CA ARG A 611 -8.71 -31.91 -2.94
C ARG A 611 -7.20 -31.69 -3.10
N ASN A 612 -6.73 -30.46 -2.84
CA ASN A 612 -5.31 -30.12 -2.86
C ASN A 612 -4.95 -29.27 -1.64
N PRO A 613 -4.66 -29.92 -0.50
CA PRO A 613 -4.44 -29.22 0.78
C PRO A 613 -3.19 -28.33 0.79
N LEU A 614 -2.33 -28.40 -0.21
CA LEU A 614 -1.15 -27.52 -0.33
C LEU A 614 -1.44 -26.23 -1.11
N GLY A 615 -2.72 -26.00 -1.45
CA GLY A 615 -3.10 -24.90 -2.30
C GLY A 615 -2.79 -25.22 -3.75
N GLY A 616 -3.74 -25.73 -4.44
CA GLY A 616 -3.72 -26.32 -5.77
C GLY A 616 -2.52 -25.96 -6.64
N ARG A 617 -1.74 -26.95 -6.98
CA ARG A 617 -0.63 -26.80 -7.93
C ARG A 617 -1.06 -26.01 -9.16
N GLN A 618 -2.27 -26.24 -9.64
CA GLN A 618 -2.85 -25.58 -10.77
C GLN A 618 -2.96 -24.04 -10.58
N GLY A 619 -3.39 -23.58 -9.41
CA GLY A 619 -3.48 -22.14 -9.17
C GLY A 619 -2.12 -21.45 -8.99
N VAL A 620 -1.13 -22.14 -8.42
CA VAL A 620 0.23 -21.62 -8.28
C VAL A 620 0.92 -21.54 -9.64
N ASP A 621 0.85 -22.62 -10.43
CA ASP A 621 1.46 -22.68 -11.77
C ASP A 621 0.85 -21.59 -12.68
N GLU A 622 -0.46 -21.46 -12.69
CA GLU A 622 -1.16 -20.40 -13.45
C GLU A 622 -0.74 -19.01 -13.00
N ARG A 623 -0.60 -18.76 -11.71
CA ARG A 623 -0.14 -17.48 -11.16
C ARG A 623 1.28 -17.14 -11.59
N ILE A 624 2.18 -18.11 -11.54
CA ILE A 624 3.57 -17.94 -11.97
C ILE A 624 3.63 -17.66 -13.47
N MET A 625 2.92 -18.45 -14.28
CA MET A 625 2.85 -18.28 -15.72
C MET A 625 2.26 -16.93 -16.12
N LEU A 626 1.20 -16.49 -15.45
CA LEU A 626 0.58 -15.18 -15.69
C LEU A 626 1.56 -14.03 -15.40
N ARG A 627 2.28 -14.10 -14.27
CA ARG A 627 3.31 -13.09 -13.95
C ARG A 627 4.39 -13.04 -15.03
N GLU A 628 4.86 -14.20 -15.48
CA GLU A 628 5.86 -14.27 -16.53
C GLU A 628 5.33 -13.73 -17.87
N LEU A 629 4.09 -14.07 -18.24
CA LEU A 629 3.43 -13.52 -19.41
C LEU A 629 3.40 -11.99 -19.38
N LEU A 630 2.98 -11.39 -18.27
CA LEU A 630 2.88 -9.94 -18.13
C LEU A 630 4.26 -9.26 -18.19
N ARG A 631 5.29 -9.88 -17.61
CA ARG A 631 6.68 -9.39 -17.77
C ARG A 631 7.12 -9.41 -19.21
N ARG A 632 6.82 -10.48 -19.95
CA ARG A 632 7.15 -10.59 -21.38
C ARG A 632 6.36 -9.62 -22.26
N VAL A 633 5.13 -9.29 -21.88
CA VAL A 633 4.35 -8.23 -22.53
C VAL A 633 5.07 -6.89 -22.39
N ASP A 634 5.47 -6.50 -21.18
CA ASP A 634 6.25 -5.28 -20.96
C ASP A 634 7.54 -5.28 -21.78
N MET A 635 8.29 -6.39 -21.75
CA MET A 635 9.55 -6.53 -22.49
C MET A 635 9.36 -6.40 -24.01
N MET A 636 8.31 -7.03 -24.55
CA MET A 636 8.03 -6.92 -25.99
C MET A 636 7.71 -5.48 -26.38
N VAL A 637 6.88 -4.80 -25.60
CA VAL A 637 6.53 -3.39 -25.86
C VAL A 637 7.76 -2.49 -25.78
N ILE A 638 8.62 -2.69 -24.77
CA ILE A 638 9.90 -1.94 -24.65
C ILE A 638 10.78 -2.14 -25.88
N LEU A 639 11.05 -3.40 -26.22
CA LEU A 639 12.02 -3.73 -27.29
C LEU A 639 11.52 -3.30 -28.67
N GLU A 640 10.27 -3.59 -29.01
CA GLU A 640 9.72 -3.30 -30.35
C GLU A 640 9.56 -1.78 -30.61
N ASN A 641 9.37 -0.98 -29.55
CA ASN A 641 9.25 0.47 -29.65
C ASN A 641 10.54 1.21 -29.26
N LYS A 642 11.60 0.46 -28.90
CA LYS A 642 12.92 1.00 -28.48
C LYS A 642 12.78 1.99 -27.33
N LEU A 643 12.02 1.61 -26.30
CA LEU A 643 11.79 2.44 -25.13
C LEU A 643 12.92 2.26 -24.11
N ASP A 644 13.24 3.33 -23.41
CA ASP A 644 14.13 3.30 -22.24
C ASP A 644 13.35 2.94 -20.98
N VAL A 645 12.20 3.59 -20.74
CA VAL A 645 11.33 3.36 -19.59
C VAL A 645 9.86 3.56 -19.98
N PHE A 646 8.97 3.04 -19.15
CA PHE A 646 7.57 3.44 -19.15
C PHE A 646 7.30 4.54 -18.12
N VAL A 647 6.30 5.37 -18.42
CA VAL A 647 5.62 6.25 -17.47
C VAL A 647 4.12 6.01 -17.53
N ARG A 648 3.46 6.01 -16.37
CA ARG A 648 2.01 5.88 -16.26
C ARG A 648 1.46 6.67 -15.08
N LEU A 649 0.20 7.03 -15.16
CA LEU A 649 -0.55 7.53 -14.01
C LEU A 649 -0.81 6.37 -13.04
N HIS A 650 -0.65 6.59 -11.73
CA HIS A 650 -0.97 5.55 -10.77
C HIS A 650 -2.48 5.37 -10.59
N SER A 651 -3.20 6.44 -10.30
CA SER A 651 -4.65 6.38 -10.07
C SER A 651 -5.33 7.59 -10.73
N ALA A 652 -6.43 7.34 -11.43
CA ALA A 652 -7.21 8.37 -12.10
C ALA A 652 -8.18 9.11 -11.15
N LEU A 653 -8.29 8.67 -9.90
CA LEU A 653 -9.17 9.26 -8.89
C LEU A 653 -8.44 9.56 -7.59
N PRO A 654 -8.81 10.64 -6.88
CA PRO A 654 -8.35 10.90 -5.53
C PRO A 654 -8.95 9.89 -4.55
N PRO A 655 -8.42 9.80 -3.30
CA PRO A 655 -8.98 8.90 -2.30
C PRO A 655 -10.44 9.22 -1.97
N ALA A 656 -11.22 8.18 -1.68
CA ALA A 656 -12.62 8.31 -1.30
C ALA A 656 -12.79 8.98 0.07
N LYS A 657 -13.96 9.53 0.32
CA LYS A 657 -14.35 10.02 1.65
C LYS A 657 -14.33 8.89 2.68
N ILE A 658 -13.90 9.18 3.90
CA ILE A 658 -13.92 8.23 5.00
C ILE A 658 -15.37 7.88 5.35
N GLY A 659 -15.62 6.58 5.52
CA GLY A 659 -16.89 6.07 6.00
C GLY A 659 -18.04 6.12 4.99
N TRP A 660 -17.80 6.58 3.78
CA TRP A 660 -18.82 6.53 2.75
C TRP A 660 -19.02 5.09 2.25
N PRO A 661 -20.23 4.77 1.77
CA PRO A 661 -20.47 3.50 1.11
C PRO A 661 -19.51 3.24 -0.05
N GLU A 662 -19.35 1.97 -0.39
CA GLU A 662 -18.55 1.59 -1.55
C GLU A 662 -19.09 2.24 -2.81
N GLU A 663 -18.21 2.84 -3.58
CA GLU A 663 -18.58 3.42 -4.86
C GLU A 663 -18.93 2.34 -5.90
N PRO A 664 -19.78 2.64 -6.88
CA PRO A 664 -20.09 1.72 -7.97
C PRO A 664 -18.84 1.18 -8.66
N GLY A 665 -18.87 -0.08 -9.08
CA GLY A 665 -17.74 -0.86 -9.55
C GLY A 665 -16.75 -0.15 -10.48
N PRO A 666 -17.16 0.50 -11.59
CA PRO A 666 -16.20 1.16 -12.48
C PRO A 666 -15.35 2.23 -11.79
N ILE A 667 -15.96 3.06 -10.94
CA ILE A 667 -15.26 4.14 -10.25
C ILE A 667 -14.30 3.60 -9.21
N ASN A 668 -14.70 2.57 -8.48
CA ASN A 668 -13.84 1.95 -7.51
C ASN A 668 -12.55 1.37 -8.14
N HIS A 669 -12.67 0.75 -9.30
CA HIS A 669 -11.51 0.24 -10.04
C HIS A 669 -10.51 1.33 -10.40
N LEU A 670 -10.96 2.52 -10.75
CA LEU A 670 -10.10 3.65 -11.13
C LEU A 670 -9.28 4.22 -9.96
N ARG A 671 -9.72 3.97 -8.72
CA ARG A 671 -8.94 4.33 -7.52
C ARG A 671 -7.83 3.34 -7.24
N ASN A 672 -7.94 2.13 -7.77
CA ASN A 672 -7.09 1.00 -7.40
C ASN A 672 -6.03 0.63 -8.44
N GLU A 673 -5.98 1.32 -9.58
CA GLU A 673 -5.04 0.96 -10.64
C GLU A 673 -5.16 -0.51 -11.10
N ILE A 674 -6.35 -1.07 -11.07
CA ILE A 674 -6.58 -2.47 -11.46
C ILE A 674 -6.46 -2.68 -12.97
N THR A 675 -6.61 -1.61 -13.76
CA THR A 675 -6.61 -1.67 -15.23
C THR A 675 -5.22 -1.91 -15.81
N PHE A 676 -4.17 -1.45 -15.13
CA PHE A 676 -2.80 -1.67 -15.54
C PHE A 676 -1.88 -1.62 -14.32
N GLY A 677 -1.30 -2.69 -13.94
CA GLY A 677 -0.34 -2.69 -12.85
C GLY A 677 -0.34 -3.93 -11.98
N PRO A 678 -0.54 -5.12 -12.59
CA PRO A 678 -0.28 -6.33 -11.84
C PRO A 678 1.16 -6.30 -11.37
N ASN A 679 1.40 -6.78 -10.16
CA ASN A 679 2.76 -6.89 -9.67
C ASN A 679 3.52 -7.96 -10.44
N ALA A 680 4.14 -7.56 -11.54
CA ALA A 680 5.00 -8.42 -12.36
C ALA A 680 6.40 -8.63 -11.72
N GLY A 681 6.66 -8.04 -10.55
CA GLY A 681 7.93 -8.17 -9.85
C GLY A 681 9.05 -7.28 -10.39
N LEU A 682 8.77 -6.40 -11.36
CA LEU A 682 9.73 -5.46 -11.92
C LEU A 682 9.97 -4.29 -10.96
N THR A 683 11.12 -3.65 -11.07
CA THR A 683 11.38 -2.41 -10.34
C THR A 683 10.47 -1.30 -10.83
N GLU A 684 9.81 -0.64 -9.89
CA GLU A 684 8.99 0.54 -10.14
C GLU A 684 9.35 1.66 -9.18
N ILE A 685 9.31 2.89 -9.70
CA ILE A 685 9.54 4.10 -8.92
C ILE A 685 8.32 4.99 -9.07
N LEU A 686 7.77 5.45 -7.95
CA LEU A 686 6.66 6.40 -7.93
C LEU A 686 7.15 7.74 -7.41
N VAL A 687 6.76 8.80 -8.13
CA VAL A 687 7.14 10.19 -7.80
C VAL A 687 5.88 11.06 -7.76
N PRO A 688 5.71 11.92 -6.75
CA PRO A 688 4.65 12.93 -6.75
C PRO A 688 4.67 13.77 -8.02
N ALA A 689 3.50 13.94 -8.64
CA ALA A 689 3.39 14.59 -9.95
C ALA A 689 2.49 15.83 -9.97
N GLY A 690 1.80 16.11 -8.90
CA GLY A 690 0.95 17.30 -8.80
C GLY A 690 -0.23 17.12 -7.89
N TYR A 691 -1.15 18.08 -7.99
CA TYR A 691 -2.35 18.16 -7.16
C TYR A 691 -3.54 18.57 -8.00
N VAL A 692 -4.71 18.07 -7.62
CA VAL A 692 -5.98 18.51 -8.20
C VAL A 692 -6.83 19.19 -7.14
N THR A 693 -7.41 20.33 -7.50
CA THR A 693 -8.26 21.15 -6.61
C THR A 693 -9.75 20.91 -6.80
N GLN A 694 -10.09 19.87 -7.57
CA GLN A 694 -11.47 19.44 -7.81
C GLN A 694 -11.56 17.93 -7.72
N ALA A 695 -12.63 17.42 -7.13
CA ALA A 695 -12.96 16.02 -7.08
C ALA A 695 -14.46 15.81 -7.33
N TYR A 696 -14.80 14.76 -8.05
CA TYR A 696 -16.20 14.37 -8.26
C TYR A 696 -16.49 13.20 -7.32
N ASP A 697 -17.13 13.51 -6.20
CA ASP A 697 -17.49 12.51 -5.20
C ASP A 697 -18.86 11.90 -5.52
N ALA A 698 -19.05 10.64 -5.13
CA ALA A 698 -20.33 9.97 -5.30
C ALA A 698 -21.41 10.59 -4.41
N VAL A 699 -22.63 10.68 -4.93
CA VAL A 699 -23.83 10.99 -4.15
C VAL A 699 -24.54 9.70 -3.80
N TYR A 700 -24.95 9.56 -2.56
CA TYR A 700 -25.66 8.38 -2.08
C TYR A 700 -27.15 8.63 -2.03
N GLN A 701 -27.91 7.65 -2.55
CA GLN A 701 -29.36 7.67 -2.52
C GLN A 701 -29.87 6.51 -1.69
N LEU A 702 -30.85 6.77 -0.85
CA LEU A 702 -31.55 5.74 -0.10
C LEU A 702 -32.37 4.87 -1.07
N SER A 703 -32.29 3.55 -0.91
CA SER A 703 -33.06 2.60 -1.71
C SER A 703 -34.57 2.78 -1.47
N PRO A 704 -35.44 2.37 -2.41
CA PRO A 704 -36.89 2.48 -2.25
C PRO A 704 -37.44 1.78 -1.00
N ASP A 705 -36.81 0.68 -0.60
CA ASP A 705 -37.16 -0.06 0.63
C ASP A 705 -36.57 0.56 1.88
N ARG A 706 -35.78 1.65 1.75
CA ARG A 706 -35.14 2.44 2.82
C ARG A 706 -34.19 1.62 3.71
N LYS A 707 -33.61 0.54 3.14
CA LYS A 707 -32.71 -0.36 3.89
C LYS A 707 -31.26 -0.32 3.42
N SER A 708 -30.98 0.38 2.30
CA SER A 708 -29.65 0.48 1.74
C SER A 708 -29.41 1.82 1.08
N TYR A 709 -28.13 2.17 0.88
CA TYR A 709 -27.73 3.31 0.07
C TYR A 709 -27.05 2.83 -1.21
N THR A 710 -27.33 3.49 -2.31
CA THR A 710 -26.63 3.30 -3.59
C THR A 710 -25.87 4.55 -3.96
N GLY A 711 -24.60 4.40 -4.36
CA GLY A 711 -23.77 5.51 -4.81
C GLY A 711 -23.99 5.80 -6.30
N LYS A 712 -24.00 7.08 -6.65
CA LYS A 712 -23.94 7.57 -8.03
C LYS A 712 -22.83 8.61 -8.14
N SER A 713 -22.05 8.56 -9.22
CA SER A 713 -21.12 9.64 -9.52
C SER A 713 -21.85 10.97 -9.68
N VAL A 714 -21.26 12.03 -9.16
CA VAL A 714 -21.77 13.39 -9.35
C VAL A 714 -21.16 14.01 -10.60
N GLU A 715 -21.91 14.90 -11.22
CA GLU A 715 -21.43 15.67 -12.37
C GLU A 715 -20.81 17.00 -11.97
N VAL A 716 -21.00 17.42 -10.72
CA VAL A 716 -20.51 18.69 -10.19
C VAL A 716 -19.27 18.42 -9.33
N ALA A 717 -18.19 19.13 -9.63
CA ALA A 717 -16.96 19.01 -8.87
C ALA A 717 -17.08 19.61 -7.48
N THR A 718 -16.53 18.91 -6.48
CA THR A 718 -16.31 19.44 -5.14
C THR A 718 -14.96 20.17 -5.12
N PRO A 719 -14.91 21.45 -4.74
CA PRO A 719 -13.65 22.17 -4.58
C PRO A 719 -12.81 21.57 -3.44
N ILE A 720 -11.52 21.44 -3.65
CA ILE A 720 -10.55 20.99 -2.65
C ILE A 720 -9.61 22.16 -2.32
N PRO A 721 -9.39 22.49 -1.05
CA PRO A 721 -8.46 23.55 -0.67
C PRO A 721 -7.04 23.31 -1.20
N ALA A 722 -6.32 24.39 -1.50
CA ALA A 722 -4.92 24.31 -1.92
C ALA A 722 -4.04 23.59 -0.87
N PRO A 723 -3.06 22.77 -1.30
CA PRO A 723 -2.60 22.54 -2.65
C PRO A 723 -3.52 21.65 -3.49
N GLY A 724 -4.52 21.02 -2.92
CA GLY A 724 -5.36 20.01 -3.54
C GLY A 724 -5.01 18.57 -3.10
N LEU A 725 -5.55 17.60 -3.81
CA LEU A 725 -5.27 16.18 -3.58
C LEU A 725 -4.16 15.71 -4.51
N PRO A 726 -3.13 15.02 -3.98
CA PRO A 726 -1.98 14.61 -4.77
C PRO A 726 -2.29 13.48 -5.75
N PHE A 727 -1.55 13.48 -6.85
CA PHE A 727 -1.41 12.34 -7.75
C PHE A 727 0.06 12.13 -8.10
N SER A 728 0.41 10.94 -8.60
CA SER A 728 1.78 10.56 -8.87
C SER A 728 1.93 9.83 -10.20
N LEU A 729 3.14 9.88 -10.75
CA LEU A 729 3.56 9.09 -11.89
C LEU A 729 4.37 7.90 -11.41
N VAL A 730 4.21 6.76 -12.10
CA VAL A 730 4.99 5.55 -11.89
C VAL A 730 5.88 5.34 -13.09
N PHE A 731 7.15 5.14 -12.83
CA PHE A 731 8.17 4.78 -13.82
C PHE A 731 8.50 3.30 -13.68
N ARG A 732 8.70 2.61 -14.81
CA ARG A 732 9.06 1.19 -14.86
C ARG A 732 10.06 0.97 -16.00
N ALA A 733 11.03 0.09 -15.79
CA ALA A 733 12.02 -0.27 -16.80
C ALA A 733 12.16 -1.79 -16.92
N GLU A 734 12.91 -2.18 -17.92
CA GLU A 734 13.40 -3.56 -18.10
C GLU A 734 14.16 -4.03 -16.85
N PRO A 735 14.05 -5.32 -16.47
CA PRO A 735 14.86 -5.89 -15.40
C PRO A 735 16.36 -5.71 -15.65
N GLY A 736 17.10 -5.28 -14.64
CA GLY A 736 18.53 -4.98 -14.74
C GLY A 736 18.86 -3.61 -15.35
N LYS A 737 17.86 -2.73 -15.49
CA LYS A 737 18.00 -1.32 -15.89
C LYS A 737 17.59 -0.36 -14.79
N GLU A 738 17.79 -0.75 -13.54
CA GLU A 738 17.48 0.07 -12.38
C GLU A 738 18.28 1.37 -12.36
N ASP A 739 19.50 1.37 -12.85
CA ASP A 739 20.33 2.57 -13.04
C ASP A 739 19.65 3.62 -13.92
N LEU A 740 19.19 3.19 -15.10
CA LEU A 740 18.47 4.03 -16.04
C LEU A 740 17.14 4.51 -15.45
N LEU A 741 16.41 3.62 -14.77
CA LEU A 741 15.13 3.96 -14.15
C LEU A 741 15.29 5.03 -13.07
N LEU A 742 16.32 4.90 -12.22
CA LEU A 742 16.66 5.88 -11.19
C LEU A 742 17.08 7.22 -11.80
N GLU A 743 17.90 7.19 -12.87
CA GLU A 743 18.28 8.38 -13.60
C GLU A 743 17.06 9.14 -14.14
N VAL A 744 16.16 8.46 -14.82
CA VAL A 744 14.96 9.09 -15.43
C VAL A 744 14.01 9.61 -14.36
N ALA A 745 13.66 8.78 -13.38
CA ALA A 745 12.72 9.18 -12.33
C ALA A 745 13.25 10.31 -11.45
N SER A 746 14.55 10.31 -11.12
CA SER A 746 15.15 11.38 -10.34
C SER A 746 15.32 12.66 -11.15
N SER A 747 15.63 12.58 -12.46
CA SER A 747 15.59 13.76 -13.34
C SER A 747 14.22 14.42 -13.30
N TYR A 748 13.15 13.62 -13.39
CA TYR A 748 11.79 14.10 -13.27
C TYR A 748 11.53 14.74 -11.88
N GLU A 749 11.90 14.07 -10.79
CA GLU A 749 11.71 14.59 -9.42
C GLU A 749 12.41 15.95 -9.24
N LYS A 750 13.66 16.09 -9.71
CA LYS A 750 14.45 17.32 -9.57
C LYS A 750 13.94 18.46 -10.45
N ALA A 751 13.33 18.17 -11.60
CA ALA A 751 12.70 19.16 -12.47
C ALA A 751 11.34 19.59 -11.90
N SER A 752 10.48 18.64 -11.60
CA SER A 752 9.09 18.88 -11.25
C SER A 752 8.89 19.46 -9.83
N LYS A 753 9.63 18.96 -8.84
CA LYS A 753 9.55 19.36 -7.42
C LYS A 753 8.12 19.46 -6.90
N ARG A 754 7.29 18.47 -7.21
CA ARG A 754 5.85 18.53 -6.97
C ARG A 754 5.43 18.25 -5.52
N ARG A 755 6.32 17.67 -4.69
CA ARG A 755 5.96 17.46 -3.29
C ARG A 755 5.77 18.78 -2.56
N VAL A 756 4.63 18.91 -1.89
CA VAL A 756 4.30 20.00 -0.98
C VAL A 756 3.99 19.39 0.38
N SER A 757 4.57 19.92 1.46
CA SER A 757 4.23 19.50 2.82
C SER A 757 2.74 19.73 3.10
N PRO A 758 2.03 18.80 3.76
CA PRO A 758 0.64 19.00 4.10
C PRO A 758 0.45 20.28 4.95
N PRO A 759 -0.35 21.24 4.50
CA PRO A 759 -0.36 22.58 5.09
C PRO A 759 -0.84 22.63 6.54
N ASN A 760 -1.66 21.66 6.93
CA ASN A 760 -2.25 21.61 8.27
C ASN A 760 -1.41 20.86 9.30
N PHE A 761 -0.30 20.26 8.89
CA PHE A 761 0.55 19.41 9.71
C PHE A 761 2.01 19.92 9.75
N GLY A 762 2.17 21.22 9.81
CA GLY A 762 3.46 21.91 9.92
C GLY A 762 4.19 21.64 11.24
N PRO A 763 5.28 22.37 11.53
CA PRO A 763 5.99 22.27 12.80
C PRO A 763 5.05 22.50 14.00
N ILE A 764 5.24 21.72 15.06
CA ILE A 764 4.53 21.94 16.31
C ILE A 764 5.06 23.24 16.90
N LYS A 765 4.17 24.16 17.20
CA LYS A 765 4.52 25.35 17.95
C LYS A 765 4.82 24.92 19.40
N GLY A 766 6.06 25.10 19.82
CA GLY A 766 6.50 24.88 21.19
C GLY A 766 5.85 25.84 22.18
#